data_4e41c84640db9be1a31579b7df15725e
#
_entry.id   4e41c84640db9be1a31579b7df15725e
#
_cell.length_a   1.000
_cell.length_b   1.000
_cell.length_c   1.000
_cell.angle_alpha   90.00
_cell.angle_beta   90.00
_cell.angle_gamma   90.00
#
_symmetry.space_group_name_H-M   'P 1'
#
loop_
_entity.id
_entity.type
_entity.pdbx_description
1 polymer ?
#
loop_
_entity_poly.entity_id
_entity_poly.type
_entity_poly.pdbx_seq_one_letter_code
_entity_poly.pdbx_strand_id
1 'polypeptide(L)'
;MRNAKGANDMDTFHIADQRVEKINEPLLVIGLGGTGTDALLNVMDKFKHRFVLPKVNDMEQEAPARTAYLSLDTDSTVLTQKRSGDTVLNNNEFFDLSLPNMSDLLNPRRARALLKSYEQAWLDKDLQSLNAAFGAGGVRQCGRFMLCKKVETLVRRLQTIIQGLMAVTQGDDDKGSITVVVMAGLGGGTGSGTFLDVAYLIRHVMETFFFGNKLTLMGFFILPDVNLSHAHYSDASKKVLRTNGFAALKELDFWMNYDSHKYTFVHKYTEGVAVQWTQPYNDVVLLGERNEDGTVIKNAYDVVLDTISETLMHFMAQERNRGTEGFTYQSHKVNVQGAVAHLNKAYPVNYCYMAIGAASTESQRNSMVVYEAKLTFDSLVALEQNESLLKTFFPETFHRTVLPDTEDPYTLFDAVSPLPPFFHGEPGFSYAEVRNMLGDGALHGEPLNAYLHGVRISVNAFGRETLDRLWERFRQNAVAAIRDPQKGPFRFEEYLKDVDNGFVRKLESWKQFWLAESEMLLNASATERARVDGQLYPAMINVPLIERIITERRARFYIQGCEVLFTHARNQIVADKMHEVYQTLLSRARNYANINLTTFNRMTQSLRGTLSEEVAQMKAAQATADTQMITFTRLQQYVDGEFAKLKGGLNQTTEKVLEQLAEMSFGLQIDGTTNRVADIDAKQHTFSAMVEEFVGESFRTVNHVKLDGVLDMTMPDASENDRVRYVATVLLPRLRNSARTMYQTHAAMQGVANSYIDYSYVSVPFDADIMKKGLQMYRDSGEPITPKESEITDRLYWLRTYNCLPLCRFATLTTLERDYEESLANAQVHGLHLVYNVDNPALRNRLSGTWKVLPSPLPHMLLGETPSRRQLEQAELLQSTIRKAFELGIVKFMEHATPDGVLIHLKMDSGGNLMEDETFCELVNSVMANTETSDQQKREALVRLQEGRSDI
;
A
#
# COMPACT_ATOMS: atom_id res chain seq x y z
N MET A 1 9.02 -6.66 28.51
CA MET A 1 8.70 -5.50 27.70
C MET A 1 8.33 -5.96 26.29
N ARG A 2 7.22 -6.64 26.16
CA ARG A 2 6.55 -7.01 24.90
C ARG A 2 5.10 -6.67 25.11
N ASN A 3 4.59 -5.60 24.56
CA ASN A 3 3.17 -5.26 24.38
C ASN A 3 2.97 -3.74 24.24
N ALA A 4 3.69 -3.10 23.32
CA ALA A 4 3.41 -1.71 22.96
C ALA A 4 3.66 -1.43 21.46
N LYS A 5 3.51 -2.44 20.59
CA LYS A 5 3.60 -2.26 19.11
C LYS A 5 2.30 -2.62 18.37
N GLY A 6 1.22 -2.82 19.07
CA GLY A 6 -0.06 -3.23 18.50
C GLY A 6 -1.15 -2.14 18.43
N ALA A 7 -0.80 -0.87 18.60
CA ALA A 7 -1.83 0.18 18.69
C ALA A 7 -1.56 1.43 17.81
N ASN A 8 -0.54 1.43 16.96
CA ASN A 8 -0.19 2.63 16.16
C ASN A 8 -0.13 2.37 14.65
N ASP A 9 -0.82 1.36 14.15
CA ASP A 9 -1.07 1.21 12.72
C ASP A 9 -2.51 1.69 12.43
N MET A 10 -2.77 2.96 12.64
CA MET A 10 -3.91 3.62 12.03
C MET A 10 -3.51 4.01 10.61
N ASP A 11 -4.39 3.66 9.68
CA ASP A 11 -4.26 3.88 8.25
C ASP A 11 -3.78 5.31 7.94
N THR A 12 -2.74 5.45 7.13
CA THR A 12 -2.36 6.75 6.58
C THR A 12 -3.47 7.23 5.66
N PHE A 13 -3.76 8.53 5.72
CA PHE A 13 -4.85 9.13 4.95
C PHE A 13 -4.38 9.33 3.51
N HIS A 14 -4.77 8.44 2.61
CA HIS A 14 -4.40 8.49 1.19
C HIS A 14 -5.54 8.98 0.32
N ILE A 15 -5.36 10.12 -0.31
CA ILE A 15 -6.26 10.57 -1.35
C ILE A 15 -5.87 9.89 -2.65
N ALA A 16 -6.87 9.41 -3.39
CA ALA A 16 -6.67 8.84 -4.70
C ALA A 16 -5.93 9.84 -5.60
N ASP A 17 -4.65 9.63 -5.78
CA ASP A 17 -3.84 10.35 -6.75
C ASP A 17 -4.41 10.17 -8.16
N GLN A 18 -4.12 11.10 -9.06
CA GLN A 18 -4.48 10.89 -10.46
C GLN A 18 -3.82 9.61 -10.96
N ARG A 19 -4.65 8.63 -11.31
CA ARG A 19 -4.17 7.33 -11.78
C ARG A 19 -3.97 7.36 -13.30
N VAL A 20 -2.86 6.80 -13.74
CA VAL A 20 -2.55 6.58 -15.16
C VAL A 20 -3.33 5.38 -15.68
N GLU A 21 -3.92 5.49 -16.87
CA GLU A 21 -4.86 4.48 -17.35
C GLU A 21 -4.25 3.10 -17.62
N LYS A 22 -2.98 3.01 -18.08
CA LYS A 22 -2.41 1.73 -18.55
C LYS A 22 -0.92 1.56 -18.28
N ILE A 23 -0.54 0.31 -18.13
CA ILE A 23 0.85 -0.16 -18.21
C ILE A 23 1.15 -0.55 -19.66
N ASN A 24 2.33 -0.19 -20.16
CA ASN A 24 2.71 -0.36 -21.58
C ASN A 24 2.71 -1.82 -22.05
N GLU A 25 3.30 -2.72 -21.25
CA GLU A 25 3.44 -4.13 -21.59
C GLU A 25 3.17 -5.03 -20.38
N PRO A 26 2.84 -6.32 -20.59
CA PRO A 26 2.67 -7.25 -19.48
C PRO A 26 3.87 -7.26 -18.56
N LEU A 27 3.62 -7.11 -17.26
CA LEU A 27 4.62 -6.99 -16.21
C LEU A 27 4.41 -8.05 -15.12
N LEU A 28 5.44 -8.83 -14.86
CA LEU A 28 5.51 -9.71 -13.70
C LEU A 28 6.62 -9.21 -12.76
N VAL A 29 6.27 -8.86 -11.53
CA VAL A 29 7.23 -8.43 -10.51
C VAL A 29 7.39 -9.53 -9.47
N ILE A 30 8.64 -9.97 -9.24
CA ILE A 30 8.97 -11.07 -8.35
C ILE A 30 9.90 -10.58 -7.24
N GLY A 31 9.50 -10.77 -5.98
CA GLY A 31 10.32 -10.51 -4.80
C GLY A 31 10.88 -11.79 -4.21
N LEU A 32 12.19 -11.87 -3.98
CA LEU A 32 12.88 -13.04 -3.44
C LEU A 32 13.43 -12.79 -2.04
N GLY A 33 12.97 -13.58 -1.09
CA GLY A 33 13.34 -13.44 0.33
C GLY A 33 12.80 -12.17 0.96
N GLY A 34 13.10 -11.94 2.22
CA GLY A 34 12.52 -10.84 2.99
C GLY A 34 12.71 -9.46 2.37
N THR A 35 13.93 -9.11 1.94
CA THR A 35 14.21 -7.81 1.30
C THR A 35 13.53 -7.65 -0.05
N GLY A 36 13.52 -8.72 -0.87
CA GLY A 36 12.82 -8.71 -2.15
C GLY A 36 11.30 -8.58 -1.99
N THR A 37 10.75 -9.16 -0.94
CA THR A 37 9.33 -9.02 -0.59
C THR A 37 8.99 -7.60 -0.15
N ASP A 38 9.85 -6.94 0.64
CA ASP A 38 9.63 -5.54 1.03
C ASP A 38 9.65 -4.62 -0.20
N ALA A 39 10.57 -4.86 -1.14
CA ALA A 39 10.60 -4.14 -2.41
C ALA A 39 9.34 -4.40 -3.25
N LEU A 40 8.87 -5.64 -3.30
CA LEU A 40 7.63 -6.01 -4.00
C LEU A 40 6.42 -5.29 -3.41
N LEU A 41 6.26 -5.31 -2.09
CA LEU A 41 5.16 -4.64 -1.40
C LEU A 41 5.18 -3.13 -1.64
N ASN A 42 6.35 -2.50 -1.62
CA ASN A 42 6.48 -1.07 -1.95
C ASN A 42 6.08 -0.77 -3.40
N VAL A 43 6.44 -1.64 -4.36
CA VAL A 43 5.98 -1.52 -5.76
C VAL A 43 4.46 -1.68 -5.85
N MET A 44 3.89 -2.70 -5.19
CA MET A 44 2.44 -2.95 -5.18
C MET A 44 1.68 -1.75 -4.64
N ASP A 45 2.13 -1.21 -3.51
CA ASP A 45 1.53 -0.05 -2.85
C ASP A 45 1.53 1.18 -3.79
N LYS A 46 2.69 1.54 -4.32
CA LYS A 46 2.79 2.67 -5.26
C LYS A 46 2.00 2.45 -6.55
N PHE A 47 1.97 1.24 -7.09
CA PHE A 47 1.22 0.94 -8.32
C PHE A 47 -0.28 0.99 -8.08
N LYS A 48 -0.77 0.52 -6.94
CA LYS A 48 -2.17 0.62 -6.52
C LYS A 48 -2.65 2.08 -6.51
N HIS A 49 -1.81 2.99 -6.06
CA HIS A 49 -2.14 4.42 -6.00
C HIS A 49 -1.95 5.17 -7.31
N ARG A 50 -1.10 4.70 -8.23
CA ARG A 50 -0.73 5.43 -9.44
C ARG A 50 -1.38 4.92 -10.73
N PHE A 51 -1.82 3.65 -10.78
CA PHE A 51 -2.46 3.08 -11.95
C PHE A 51 -3.95 2.86 -11.73
N VAL A 52 -4.73 2.97 -12.82
CA VAL A 52 -6.16 2.61 -12.79
C VAL A 52 -6.28 1.11 -12.57
N LEU A 53 -7.04 0.74 -11.56
CA LEU A 53 -7.28 -0.65 -11.21
C LEU A 53 -8.52 -1.19 -11.95
N PRO A 54 -8.46 -2.39 -12.52
CA PRO A 54 -9.61 -2.99 -13.16
C PRO A 54 -10.69 -3.34 -12.12
N LYS A 55 -11.97 -3.21 -12.49
CA LYS A 55 -13.11 -3.60 -11.65
C LYS A 55 -13.67 -4.93 -12.11
N VAL A 56 -13.88 -5.83 -11.17
CA VAL A 56 -14.54 -7.12 -11.37
C VAL A 56 -15.69 -7.23 -10.38
N ASN A 57 -16.92 -7.33 -10.87
CA ASN A 57 -18.14 -7.33 -10.04
C ASN A 57 -18.24 -6.10 -9.11
N ASP A 58 -17.95 -4.91 -9.63
CA ASP A 58 -17.90 -3.61 -8.94
C ASP A 58 -16.83 -3.49 -7.81
N MET A 59 -15.97 -4.49 -7.64
CA MET A 59 -14.81 -4.42 -6.74
C MET A 59 -13.54 -4.12 -7.52
N GLU A 60 -12.76 -3.13 -7.06
CA GLU A 60 -11.42 -2.87 -7.62
C GLU A 60 -10.48 -4.04 -7.32
N GLN A 61 -9.68 -4.41 -8.32
CA GLN A 61 -8.59 -5.37 -8.14
C GLN A 61 -7.39 -4.70 -7.47
N GLU A 62 -6.55 -5.47 -6.80
CA GLU A 62 -5.35 -4.93 -6.12
C GLU A 62 -4.17 -4.65 -7.06
N ALA A 63 -4.19 -5.20 -8.28
CA ALA A 63 -3.15 -5.01 -9.28
C ALA A 63 -3.68 -4.27 -10.52
N PRO A 64 -2.87 -3.38 -11.13
CA PRO A 64 -3.20 -2.78 -12.42
C PRO A 64 -3.39 -3.84 -13.50
N ALA A 65 -4.16 -3.51 -14.52
CA ALA A 65 -4.29 -4.38 -15.69
C ALA A 65 -2.92 -4.73 -16.27
N ARG A 66 -2.73 -5.98 -16.71
CA ARG A 66 -1.46 -6.52 -17.24
C ARG A 66 -0.32 -6.61 -16.23
N THR A 67 -0.59 -6.53 -14.93
CA THR A 67 0.44 -6.67 -13.89
C THR A 67 0.12 -7.87 -12.99
N ALA A 68 1.16 -8.60 -12.61
CA ALA A 68 1.06 -9.65 -11.61
C ALA A 68 2.26 -9.57 -10.66
N TYR A 69 2.04 -10.04 -9.44
CA TYR A 69 3.01 -10.02 -8.36
C TYR A 69 3.24 -11.44 -7.83
N LEU A 70 4.48 -11.73 -7.43
CA LEU A 70 4.82 -13.00 -6.82
C LEU A 70 5.99 -12.83 -5.84
N SER A 71 5.76 -13.13 -4.57
CA SER A 71 6.81 -13.23 -3.56
C SER A 71 7.21 -14.68 -3.34
N LEU A 72 8.49 -14.97 -3.30
CA LEU A 72 9.03 -16.27 -2.94
C LEU A 72 9.86 -16.15 -1.67
N ASP A 73 9.45 -16.82 -0.59
CA ASP A 73 10.22 -16.84 0.63
C ASP A 73 10.23 -18.23 1.29
N THR A 74 11.28 -18.49 2.05
CA THR A 74 11.43 -19.68 2.89
C THR A 74 10.81 -19.49 4.29
N ASP A 75 10.38 -18.27 4.62
CA ASP A 75 9.66 -17.92 5.83
C ASP A 75 8.17 -17.75 5.54
N SER A 76 7.35 -18.68 6.00
CA SER A 76 5.90 -18.65 5.78
C SER A 76 5.19 -17.53 6.56
N THR A 77 5.83 -16.94 7.57
CA THR A 77 5.23 -15.85 8.36
C THR A 77 5.16 -14.52 7.59
N VAL A 78 5.89 -14.39 6.49
CA VAL A 78 5.91 -13.22 5.61
C VAL A 78 4.50 -12.80 5.19
N LEU A 79 3.64 -13.76 4.85
CA LEU A 79 2.27 -13.50 4.42
C LEU A 79 1.43 -12.74 5.47
N THR A 80 1.72 -12.94 6.76
CA THR A 80 0.95 -12.34 7.86
C THR A 80 1.63 -11.17 8.54
N GLN A 81 2.93 -11.01 8.34
CA GLN A 81 3.74 -10.03 9.09
C GLN A 81 4.23 -8.87 8.24
N LYS A 82 4.35 -9.05 6.91
CA LYS A 82 4.88 -8.01 6.03
C LYS A 82 3.80 -7.23 5.32
N ARG A 83 3.97 -5.91 5.29
CA ARG A 83 3.09 -4.97 4.60
C ARG A 83 3.84 -3.70 4.20
N SER A 84 3.29 -2.96 3.25
CA SER A 84 3.67 -1.59 2.92
C SER A 84 2.38 -0.75 2.91
N GLY A 85 2.26 0.20 3.82
CA GLY A 85 0.97 0.85 4.05
C GLY A 85 -0.14 -0.17 4.32
N ASP A 86 -1.22 -0.09 3.56
CA ASP A 86 -2.35 -1.04 3.60
C ASP A 86 -2.17 -2.24 2.67
N THR A 87 -1.08 -2.29 1.93
CA THR A 87 -0.83 -3.32 0.93
C THR A 87 -0.21 -4.55 1.60
N VAL A 88 -0.86 -5.69 1.43
CA VAL A 88 -0.44 -7.01 1.93
C VAL A 88 -0.48 -8.02 0.80
N LEU A 89 0.32 -9.08 0.91
CA LEU A 89 0.28 -10.19 -0.05
C LEU A 89 -0.96 -11.05 0.18
N ASN A 90 -1.60 -11.48 -0.89
CA ASN A 90 -2.60 -12.53 -0.84
C ASN A 90 -1.97 -13.91 -1.16
N ASN A 91 -2.73 -14.98 -0.93
CA ASN A 91 -2.25 -16.36 -1.16
C ASN A 91 -1.85 -16.64 -2.63
N ASN A 92 -2.35 -15.85 -3.56
CA ASN A 92 -1.98 -15.98 -4.98
C ASN A 92 -0.69 -15.25 -5.32
N GLU A 93 -0.24 -14.33 -4.51
CA GLU A 93 0.96 -13.52 -4.67
C GLU A 93 2.14 -14.05 -3.86
N PHE A 94 1.91 -15.05 -3.02
CA PHE A 94 2.93 -15.67 -2.20
C PHE A 94 3.18 -17.13 -2.59
N PHE A 95 4.45 -17.48 -2.73
CA PHE A 95 4.90 -18.86 -2.96
C PHE A 95 5.80 -19.27 -1.81
N ASP A 96 5.27 -20.11 -0.93
CA ASP A 96 5.97 -20.64 0.23
C ASP A 96 7.03 -21.67 -0.20
N LEU A 97 8.29 -21.34 0.02
CA LEU A 97 9.44 -22.24 -0.20
C LEU A 97 9.78 -23.08 1.03
N SER A 98 9.19 -22.85 2.20
CA SER A 98 9.52 -23.54 3.44
C SER A 98 9.38 -25.06 3.31
N LEU A 99 10.27 -25.80 3.96
CA LEU A 99 10.26 -27.26 4.07
C LEU A 99 10.22 -27.66 5.55
N PRO A 100 9.10 -28.19 6.05
CA PRO A 100 8.94 -28.48 7.47
C PRO A 100 9.90 -29.57 8.00
N ASN A 101 10.42 -30.42 7.12
CA ASN A 101 11.34 -31.52 7.43
C ASN A 101 12.77 -31.27 6.93
N MET A 102 13.16 -30.01 6.70
CA MET A 102 14.49 -29.70 6.15
C MET A 102 15.64 -30.20 7.02
N SER A 103 15.53 -30.13 8.34
CA SER A 103 16.52 -30.66 9.29
C SER A 103 16.77 -32.16 9.10
N ASP A 104 15.73 -32.94 8.81
CA ASP A 104 15.84 -34.36 8.59
C ASP A 104 16.48 -34.66 7.23
N LEU A 105 16.10 -33.88 6.20
CA LEU A 105 16.63 -34.04 4.84
C LEU A 105 18.12 -33.68 4.74
N LEU A 106 18.59 -32.74 5.55
CA LEU A 106 20.00 -32.33 5.59
C LEU A 106 20.84 -33.14 6.58
N ASN A 107 20.23 -33.99 7.41
CA ASN A 107 20.95 -34.83 8.37
C ASN A 107 21.82 -35.84 7.64
N PRO A 108 23.16 -35.82 7.84
CA PRO A 108 24.10 -36.68 7.11
C PRO A 108 23.89 -38.19 7.35
N ARG A 109 23.29 -38.59 8.47
CA ARG A 109 23.16 -39.99 8.84
C ARG A 109 21.89 -40.67 8.35
N ARG A 110 20.81 -39.94 8.00
CA ARG A 110 19.50 -40.55 7.70
C ARG A 110 18.94 -40.21 6.33
N ALA A 111 19.04 -39.02 5.87
CA ALA A 111 18.24 -38.55 4.72
C ALA A 111 19.06 -38.25 3.47
N ARG A 112 20.38 -37.94 3.59
CA ARG A 112 21.19 -37.72 2.36
C ARG A 112 21.22 -38.91 1.40
N ALA A 113 21.06 -40.13 1.91
CA ALA A 113 20.93 -41.30 1.06
C ALA A 113 19.66 -41.31 0.22
N LEU A 114 18.64 -40.55 0.62
CA LEU A 114 17.36 -40.37 -0.09
C LEU A 114 17.40 -39.26 -1.15
N LEU A 115 18.44 -38.43 -1.14
CA LEU A 115 18.60 -37.37 -2.14
C LEU A 115 19.03 -37.97 -3.46
N LYS A 116 18.54 -37.41 -4.56
CA LYS A 116 18.99 -37.79 -5.90
C LYS A 116 20.47 -37.45 -6.09
N SER A 117 21.15 -38.18 -6.95
CA SER A 117 22.59 -38.00 -7.25
C SER A 117 22.88 -36.56 -7.70
N TYR A 118 22.00 -35.95 -8.49
CA TYR A 118 22.18 -34.56 -8.96
C TYR A 118 21.94 -33.51 -7.86
N GLU A 119 21.19 -33.83 -6.80
CA GLU A 119 21.05 -32.97 -5.62
C GLU A 119 22.27 -33.07 -4.70
N GLN A 120 22.78 -34.28 -4.50
CA GLN A 120 23.96 -34.52 -3.68
C GLN A 120 25.24 -33.93 -4.28
N ALA A 121 25.30 -33.82 -5.59
CA ALA A 121 26.50 -33.37 -6.30
C ALA A 121 26.89 -31.91 -6.01
N TRP A 122 25.96 -31.04 -5.69
CA TRP A 122 26.22 -29.64 -5.44
C TRP A 122 26.05 -29.22 -3.96
N LEU A 123 25.38 -30.03 -3.16
CA LEU A 123 25.11 -29.72 -1.75
C LEU A 123 26.39 -29.90 -0.91
N ASP A 124 26.73 -28.89 -0.12
CA ASP A 124 27.89 -28.97 0.79
C ASP A 124 27.72 -30.13 1.77
N LYS A 125 28.77 -30.95 1.90
CA LYS A 125 28.76 -32.17 2.74
C LYS A 125 28.61 -31.86 4.22
N ASP A 126 29.16 -30.72 4.64
CA ASP A 126 29.21 -30.29 6.03
C ASP A 126 28.05 -29.35 6.40
N LEU A 127 27.10 -29.16 5.44
CA LEU A 127 25.92 -28.38 5.68
C LEU A 127 25.07 -29.02 6.78
N GLN A 128 25.16 -28.48 8.01
CA GLN A 128 24.33 -28.90 9.12
C GLN A 128 22.98 -28.17 9.05
N SER A 129 21.92 -28.87 9.45
CA SER A 129 20.61 -28.25 9.52
C SER A 129 20.62 -27.12 10.51
N LEU A 130 20.59 -25.92 10.05
CA LEU A 130 20.12 -24.78 10.82
C LEU A 130 18.66 -25.03 11.16
N ASN A 131 18.23 -24.57 12.32
CA ASN A 131 16.86 -24.73 12.79
C ASN A 131 15.90 -24.15 11.73
N ALA A 132 15.44 -24.98 10.80
CA ALA A 132 14.68 -24.60 9.61
C ALA A 132 13.26 -24.08 9.91
N ALA A 133 12.93 -23.90 11.18
CA ALA A 133 11.70 -23.26 11.61
C ALA A 133 11.61 -21.77 11.21
N PHE A 134 12.71 -21.15 10.82
CA PHE A 134 12.81 -19.72 10.54
C PHE A 134 13.48 -19.43 9.18
N GLY A 135 13.12 -20.15 8.14
CA GLY A 135 13.61 -19.88 6.79
C GLY A 135 15.02 -20.44 6.51
N ALA A 136 15.71 -19.90 5.48
CA ALA A 136 17.04 -20.35 5.06
C ALA A 136 18.16 -20.02 6.05
N GLY A 137 17.89 -19.28 7.13
CA GLY A 137 18.84 -18.96 8.19
C GLY A 137 20.12 -18.25 7.73
N GLY A 138 20.07 -17.48 6.65
CA GLY A 138 21.25 -16.82 6.07
C GLY A 138 22.15 -17.73 5.24
N VAL A 139 21.80 -18.99 5.02
CA VAL A 139 22.60 -19.95 4.25
C VAL A 139 22.07 -20.08 2.82
N ARG A 140 22.87 -19.71 1.85
CA ARG A 140 22.50 -19.65 0.43
C ARG A 140 22.06 -21.00 -0.15
N GLN A 141 22.83 -22.07 0.12
CA GLN A 141 22.47 -23.42 -0.34
C GLN A 141 21.17 -23.95 0.27
N CYS A 142 20.82 -23.53 1.49
CA CYS A 142 19.54 -23.87 2.09
C CYS A 142 18.38 -23.26 1.30
N GLY A 143 18.45 -21.96 0.97
CA GLY A 143 17.45 -21.31 0.13
C GLY A 143 17.29 -21.96 -1.22
N ARG A 144 18.40 -22.28 -1.89
CA ARG A 144 18.40 -22.99 -3.16
C ARG A 144 17.81 -24.39 -3.05
N PHE A 145 18.17 -25.14 -2.01
CA PHE A 145 17.66 -26.50 -1.79
C PHE A 145 16.12 -26.51 -1.64
N MET A 146 15.59 -25.60 -0.86
CA MET A 146 14.14 -25.45 -0.70
C MET A 146 13.45 -25.14 -2.04
N LEU A 147 14.02 -24.24 -2.84
CA LEU A 147 13.55 -23.98 -4.20
C LEU A 147 13.55 -25.23 -5.07
N CYS A 148 14.67 -25.97 -5.09
CA CYS A 148 14.80 -27.17 -5.91
C CYS A 148 13.75 -28.25 -5.56
N LYS A 149 13.38 -28.37 -4.29
CA LYS A 149 12.32 -29.29 -3.85
C LYS A 149 10.92 -28.89 -4.31
N LYS A 150 10.68 -27.62 -4.59
CA LYS A 150 9.39 -27.06 -5.02
C LYS A 150 9.37 -26.60 -6.49
N VAL A 151 10.44 -26.89 -7.24
CA VAL A 151 10.65 -26.32 -8.58
C VAL A 151 9.54 -26.65 -9.57
N GLU A 152 9.00 -27.87 -9.58
CA GLU A 152 7.91 -28.25 -10.51
C GLU A 152 6.61 -27.49 -10.22
N THR A 153 6.35 -27.24 -8.93
CA THR A 153 5.20 -26.44 -8.52
C THR A 153 5.40 -24.97 -8.88
N LEU A 154 6.62 -24.46 -8.73
CA LEU A 154 6.97 -23.08 -9.10
C LEU A 154 6.87 -22.90 -10.63
N VAL A 155 7.39 -23.82 -11.43
CA VAL A 155 7.28 -23.77 -12.90
C VAL A 155 5.82 -23.70 -13.33
N ARG A 156 4.95 -24.55 -12.77
CA ARG A 156 3.50 -24.50 -13.05
C ARG A 156 2.88 -23.18 -12.63
N ARG A 157 3.29 -22.63 -11.46
CA ARG A 157 2.81 -21.33 -10.99
C ARG A 157 3.21 -20.19 -11.94
N LEU A 158 4.48 -20.12 -12.33
CA LEU A 158 4.99 -19.16 -13.30
C LEU A 158 4.27 -19.27 -14.65
N GLN A 159 4.07 -20.50 -15.14
CA GLN A 159 3.32 -20.75 -16.37
C GLN A 159 1.89 -20.18 -16.29
N THR A 160 1.18 -20.45 -15.18
CA THR A 160 -0.20 -19.94 -14.99
C THR A 160 -0.25 -18.42 -14.96
N ILE A 161 0.67 -17.76 -14.23
CA ILE A 161 0.73 -16.30 -14.13
C ILE A 161 1.03 -15.68 -15.50
N ILE A 162 2.07 -16.17 -16.18
CA ILE A 162 2.46 -15.67 -17.50
C ILE A 162 1.36 -15.90 -18.53
N GLN A 163 0.69 -17.03 -18.49
CA GLN A 163 -0.46 -17.31 -19.36
C GLN A 163 -1.60 -16.31 -19.13
N GLY A 164 -1.89 -15.99 -17.86
CA GLY A 164 -2.90 -14.98 -17.52
C GLY A 164 -2.53 -13.58 -18.04
N LEU A 165 -1.29 -13.17 -17.87
CA LEU A 165 -0.79 -11.88 -18.38
C LEU A 165 -0.83 -11.80 -19.90
N MET A 166 -0.44 -12.88 -20.60
CA MET A 166 -0.43 -12.93 -22.07
C MET A 166 -1.85 -13.01 -22.66
N ALA A 167 -2.82 -13.60 -21.95
CA ALA A 167 -4.21 -13.68 -22.41
C ALA A 167 -4.89 -12.30 -22.51
N VAL A 168 -4.53 -11.38 -21.64
CA VAL A 168 -5.07 -9.99 -21.61
C VAL A 168 -4.58 -9.17 -22.82
N THR A 169 -3.49 -9.59 -23.49
CA THR A 169 -2.85 -8.85 -24.59
C THR A 169 -3.36 -9.21 -25.99
N GLN A 170 -4.28 -10.17 -26.14
CA GLN A 170 -4.73 -10.68 -27.44
C GLN A 170 -5.46 -9.67 -28.35
N GLY A 171 -5.64 -8.42 -27.89
CA GLY A 171 -6.29 -7.35 -28.66
C GLY A 171 -5.38 -6.22 -29.16
N ASP A 172 -4.14 -6.16 -28.75
CA ASP A 172 -3.21 -5.04 -29.04
C ASP A 172 -2.09 -5.44 -30.02
N ASP A 173 -1.57 -4.44 -30.79
CA ASP A 173 -0.51 -4.63 -31.81
C ASP A 173 0.85 -5.08 -31.25
N ASP A 174 1.08 -5.02 -29.90
CA ASP A 174 2.28 -5.49 -29.19
C ASP A 174 2.19 -6.97 -28.79
N LYS A 175 1.80 -7.81 -29.72
CA LYS A 175 1.69 -9.26 -29.48
C LYS A 175 3.06 -9.88 -29.21
N GLY A 176 3.24 -10.36 -28.00
CA GLY A 176 4.28 -11.33 -27.66
C GLY A 176 5.47 -10.83 -26.87
N SER A 177 5.42 -9.67 -26.20
CA SER A 177 6.45 -9.24 -25.23
C SER A 177 5.95 -9.32 -23.79
N ILE A 178 6.85 -9.65 -22.86
CA ILE A 178 6.63 -9.59 -21.43
C ILE A 178 7.89 -9.10 -20.73
N THR A 179 7.70 -8.20 -19.78
CA THR A 179 8.77 -7.79 -18.86
C THR A 179 8.60 -8.52 -17.52
N VAL A 180 9.68 -9.13 -17.05
CA VAL A 180 9.76 -9.75 -15.74
C VAL A 180 10.85 -9.07 -14.93
N VAL A 181 10.52 -8.63 -13.74
CA VAL A 181 11.43 -7.98 -12.79
C VAL A 181 11.64 -8.90 -11.60
N VAL A 182 12.90 -9.17 -11.27
CA VAL A 182 13.28 -9.96 -10.10
C VAL A 182 14.02 -9.06 -9.12
N MET A 183 13.53 -8.97 -7.89
CA MET A 183 14.10 -8.15 -6.83
C MET A 183 14.62 -9.04 -5.71
N ALA A 184 15.84 -8.80 -5.24
CA ALA A 184 16.42 -9.60 -4.16
C ALA A 184 17.48 -8.82 -3.37
N GLY A 185 17.55 -9.08 -2.05
CA GLY A 185 18.72 -8.72 -1.24
C GLY A 185 19.80 -9.79 -1.37
N LEU A 186 21.02 -9.40 -1.74
CA LEU A 186 22.12 -10.34 -1.97
C LEU A 186 22.79 -10.86 -0.68
N GLY A 187 22.51 -10.27 0.49
CA GLY A 187 23.08 -10.71 1.77
C GLY A 187 22.34 -11.88 2.42
N GLY A 188 21.06 -12.09 2.10
CA GLY A 188 20.24 -13.11 2.75
C GLY A 188 20.46 -14.53 2.22
N GLY A 189 19.82 -15.52 2.86
CA GLY A 189 19.90 -16.94 2.43
C GLY A 189 18.94 -17.24 1.29
N THR A 190 17.69 -16.74 1.35
CA THR A 190 16.65 -17.02 0.34
C THR A 190 16.91 -16.24 -0.95
N GLY A 191 16.92 -14.90 -0.90
CA GLY A 191 17.09 -14.07 -2.09
C GLY A 191 18.41 -14.37 -2.81
N SER A 192 19.52 -14.29 -2.10
CA SER A 192 20.86 -14.57 -2.61
C SER A 192 21.06 -16.03 -3.05
N GLY A 193 20.31 -16.96 -2.48
CA GLY A 193 20.39 -18.39 -2.82
C GLY A 193 19.54 -18.82 -4.01
N THR A 194 18.56 -17.99 -4.43
CA THR A 194 17.57 -18.41 -5.44
C THR A 194 17.52 -17.55 -6.69
N PHE A 195 18.10 -16.35 -6.65
CA PHE A 195 17.94 -15.34 -7.70
C PHE A 195 18.39 -15.81 -9.09
N LEU A 196 19.48 -16.58 -9.21
CA LEU A 196 19.93 -17.12 -10.49
C LEU A 196 19.01 -18.24 -10.98
N ASP A 197 18.66 -19.18 -10.08
CA ASP A 197 17.78 -20.29 -10.45
C ASP A 197 16.41 -19.78 -10.92
N VAL A 198 15.82 -18.78 -10.23
CA VAL A 198 14.53 -18.19 -10.61
C VAL A 198 14.62 -17.56 -11.99
N ALA A 199 15.70 -16.83 -12.29
CA ALA A 199 15.90 -16.26 -13.62
C ALA A 199 15.93 -17.33 -14.72
N TYR A 200 16.65 -18.40 -14.50
CA TYR A 200 16.74 -19.50 -15.46
C TYR A 200 15.44 -20.29 -15.58
N LEU A 201 14.68 -20.44 -14.49
CA LEU A 201 13.36 -21.09 -14.53
C LEU A 201 12.35 -20.26 -15.31
N ILE A 202 12.39 -18.91 -15.18
CA ILE A 202 11.56 -18.02 -15.99
C ILE A 202 11.89 -18.17 -17.49
N ARG A 203 13.18 -18.20 -17.85
CA ARG A 203 13.61 -18.42 -19.23
C ARG A 203 13.15 -19.79 -19.74
N HIS A 204 13.25 -20.83 -18.90
CA HIS A 204 12.77 -22.16 -19.23
C HIS A 204 11.25 -22.19 -19.49
N VAL A 205 10.46 -21.52 -18.65
CA VAL A 205 9.00 -21.42 -18.83
C VAL A 205 8.68 -20.71 -20.14
N MET A 206 9.37 -19.60 -20.43
CA MET A 206 9.15 -18.84 -21.66
C MET A 206 9.49 -19.66 -22.91
N GLU A 207 10.61 -20.35 -22.91
CA GLU A 207 11.05 -21.16 -24.05
C GLU A 207 10.16 -22.39 -24.25
N THR A 208 9.73 -23.04 -23.16
CA THR A 208 8.98 -24.28 -23.21
C THR A 208 7.51 -24.07 -23.56
N PHE A 209 6.89 -23.04 -22.95
CA PHE A 209 5.43 -22.87 -23.05
C PHE A 209 5.00 -21.64 -23.86
N PHE A 210 5.88 -20.67 -24.06
CA PHE A 210 5.59 -19.40 -24.74
C PHE A 210 6.59 -19.11 -25.86
N PHE A 211 7.00 -20.16 -26.56
CA PHE A 211 8.00 -20.06 -27.64
C PHE A 211 7.63 -19.00 -28.67
N GLY A 212 8.60 -18.18 -29.01
CA GLY A 212 8.44 -17.06 -29.96
C GLY A 212 8.02 -15.73 -29.31
N ASN A 213 7.62 -15.73 -28.04
CA ASN A 213 7.38 -14.50 -27.30
C ASN A 213 8.69 -13.89 -26.77
N LYS A 214 8.75 -12.57 -26.73
CA LYS A 214 9.94 -11.83 -26.30
C LYS A 214 9.94 -11.63 -24.79
N LEU A 215 10.98 -12.10 -24.11
CA LEU A 215 11.19 -11.88 -22.68
C LEU A 215 12.21 -10.75 -22.45
N THR A 216 11.85 -9.78 -21.63
CA THR A 216 12.77 -8.86 -20.99
C THR A 216 12.85 -9.22 -19.50
N LEU A 217 14.01 -9.68 -19.03
CA LEU A 217 14.23 -10.11 -17.66
C LEU A 217 15.24 -9.19 -16.98
N MET A 218 14.76 -8.43 -15.97
CA MET A 218 15.56 -7.46 -15.23
C MET A 218 15.81 -7.95 -13.80
N GLY A 219 17.03 -7.74 -13.29
CA GLY A 219 17.36 -7.97 -11.88
C GLY A 219 17.57 -6.65 -11.15
N PHE A 220 16.88 -6.46 -10.02
CA PHE A 220 17.14 -5.36 -9.09
C PHE A 220 17.71 -5.93 -7.81
N PHE A 221 19.00 -5.74 -7.58
CA PHE A 221 19.70 -6.38 -6.47
C PHE A 221 20.21 -5.36 -5.47
N ILE A 222 19.74 -5.56 -4.24
CA ILE A 222 20.07 -4.72 -3.10
C ILE A 222 21.32 -5.29 -2.42
N LEU A 223 22.35 -4.46 -2.32
CA LEU A 223 23.63 -4.83 -1.71
C LEU A 223 23.50 -4.99 -0.18
N PRO A 224 24.34 -5.82 0.46
CA PRO A 224 24.24 -6.09 1.88
C PRO A 224 24.35 -4.87 2.80
N ASP A 225 25.11 -3.84 2.40
CA ASP A 225 25.26 -2.60 3.14
C ASP A 225 23.92 -1.89 3.39
N VAL A 226 23.01 -1.90 2.43
CA VAL A 226 21.65 -1.35 2.58
C VAL A 226 20.89 -2.07 3.70
N ASN A 227 20.95 -3.40 3.76
CA ASN A 227 20.31 -4.16 4.83
C ASN A 227 20.94 -3.87 6.19
N LEU A 228 22.28 -3.68 6.23
CA LEU A 228 23.01 -3.38 7.43
C LEU A 228 22.71 -1.99 8.01
N SER A 229 22.28 -1.05 7.20
CA SER A 229 21.85 0.27 7.64
C SER A 229 20.47 0.28 8.32
N HIS A 230 19.61 -0.69 8.01
CA HIS A 230 18.22 -0.74 8.48
C HIS A 230 18.04 -1.40 9.84
N ALA A 231 18.83 -2.45 10.16
CA ALA A 231 18.64 -3.26 11.36
C ALA A 231 19.94 -3.43 12.16
N HIS A 232 19.80 -3.61 13.48
CA HIS A 232 20.93 -3.91 14.36
C HIS A 232 21.34 -5.38 14.22
N TYR A 233 22.38 -5.63 13.46
CA TYR A 233 23.01 -6.95 13.32
C TYR A 233 24.23 -7.09 14.24
N SER A 234 24.46 -8.29 14.77
CA SER A 234 25.74 -8.63 15.38
C SER A 234 26.88 -8.58 14.34
N ASP A 235 28.10 -8.38 14.76
CA ASP A 235 29.24 -8.33 13.82
C ASP A 235 29.42 -9.65 13.05
N ALA A 236 29.14 -10.78 13.70
CA ALA A 236 29.09 -12.07 13.02
C ALA A 236 28.03 -12.12 11.91
N SER A 237 26.82 -11.62 12.18
CA SER A 237 25.74 -11.55 11.18
C SER A 237 26.08 -10.59 10.04
N LYS A 238 26.70 -9.44 10.34
CA LYS A 238 27.17 -8.50 9.32
C LYS A 238 28.17 -9.16 8.38
N LYS A 239 29.11 -9.92 8.93
CA LYS A 239 30.10 -10.63 8.15
C LYS A 239 29.48 -11.69 7.25
N VAL A 240 28.49 -12.45 7.76
CA VAL A 240 27.75 -13.43 6.95
C VAL A 240 27.01 -12.75 5.78
N LEU A 241 26.31 -11.65 6.04
CA LEU A 241 25.58 -10.93 4.99
C LEU A 241 26.52 -10.41 3.90
N ARG A 242 27.68 -9.86 4.26
CA ARG A 242 28.68 -9.39 3.29
C ARG A 242 29.32 -10.52 2.51
N THR A 243 29.65 -11.62 3.20
CA THR A 243 30.20 -12.82 2.58
C THR A 243 29.23 -13.41 1.54
N ASN A 244 27.93 -13.50 1.88
CA ASN A 244 26.88 -13.94 0.96
C ASN A 244 26.76 -12.99 -0.25
N GLY A 245 26.81 -11.68 -0.01
CA GLY A 245 26.71 -10.67 -1.05
C GLY A 245 27.85 -10.77 -2.06
N PHE A 246 29.07 -10.93 -1.57
CA PHE A 246 30.22 -11.10 -2.46
C PHE A 246 30.13 -12.39 -3.29
N ALA A 247 29.79 -13.52 -2.64
CA ALA A 247 29.60 -14.78 -3.35
C ALA A 247 28.50 -14.68 -4.42
N ALA A 248 27.39 -13.99 -4.11
CA ALA A 248 26.30 -13.77 -5.07
C ALA A 248 26.74 -12.90 -6.26
N LEU A 249 27.47 -11.83 -6.00
CA LEU A 249 28.01 -10.97 -7.06
C LEU A 249 29.01 -11.69 -7.95
N LYS A 250 29.86 -12.52 -7.35
CA LYS A 250 30.79 -13.38 -8.11
C LYS A 250 30.09 -14.30 -9.11
N GLU A 251 29.07 -15.01 -8.60
CA GLU A 251 28.31 -15.96 -9.41
C GLU A 251 27.48 -15.24 -10.47
N LEU A 252 26.90 -14.11 -10.12
CA LEU A 252 26.17 -13.26 -11.06
C LEU A 252 27.08 -12.79 -12.20
N ASP A 253 28.23 -12.21 -11.84
CA ASP A 253 29.17 -11.69 -12.83
C ASP A 253 29.69 -12.81 -13.76
N PHE A 254 29.99 -13.98 -13.21
CA PHE A 254 30.38 -15.12 -14.03
C PHE A 254 29.30 -15.47 -15.06
N TRP A 255 28.04 -15.68 -14.63
CA TRP A 255 26.98 -16.09 -15.53
C TRP A 255 26.49 -14.98 -16.47
N MET A 256 26.63 -13.72 -16.08
CA MET A 256 26.36 -12.58 -16.96
C MET A 256 27.44 -12.41 -18.04
N ASN A 257 28.64 -12.91 -17.83
CA ASN A 257 29.81 -12.74 -18.72
C ASN A 257 30.02 -13.91 -19.69
N TYR A 258 28.91 -14.45 -20.24
CA TYR A 258 28.94 -15.58 -21.17
C TYR A 258 29.92 -15.36 -22.35
N ASP A 259 29.97 -14.12 -22.87
CA ASP A 259 30.78 -13.82 -24.06
C ASP A 259 32.29 -14.00 -23.84
N SER A 260 32.78 -13.89 -22.62
CA SER A 260 34.19 -14.10 -22.30
C SER A 260 34.56 -15.56 -22.08
N HIS A 261 33.69 -16.38 -21.48
CA HIS A 261 34.04 -17.77 -21.14
C HIS A 261 33.32 -18.84 -21.96
N LYS A 262 32.22 -18.46 -22.64
CA LYS A 262 31.37 -19.36 -23.47
C LYS A 262 30.78 -20.57 -22.75
N TYR A 263 30.75 -20.59 -21.41
CA TYR A 263 30.14 -21.68 -20.64
C TYR A 263 28.62 -21.46 -20.53
N THR A 264 27.86 -22.44 -21.02
CA THR A 264 26.41 -22.46 -20.88
C THR A 264 26.02 -22.93 -19.48
N PHE A 265 25.08 -22.26 -18.85
CA PHE A 265 24.45 -22.73 -17.62
C PHE A 265 23.63 -23.98 -17.91
N VAL A 266 23.96 -25.10 -17.23
CA VAL A 266 23.25 -26.37 -17.33
C VAL A 266 22.92 -26.86 -15.92
N HIS A 267 21.66 -27.07 -15.64
CA HIS A 267 21.27 -27.61 -14.34
C HIS A 267 20.02 -28.49 -14.44
N LYS A 268 20.07 -29.65 -13.81
CA LYS A 268 18.95 -30.57 -13.66
C LYS A 268 18.37 -30.39 -12.25
N TYR A 269 17.15 -29.82 -12.15
CA TYR A 269 16.45 -29.65 -10.90
C TYR A 269 15.68 -30.90 -10.49
N THR A 270 14.94 -31.51 -11.44
CA THR A 270 14.20 -32.76 -11.29
C THR A 270 14.29 -33.58 -12.58
N GLU A 271 13.69 -34.76 -12.60
CA GLU A 271 13.60 -35.53 -13.84
C GLU A 271 12.79 -34.82 -14.94
N GLY A 272 11.84 -33.96 -14.53
CA GLY A 272 10.97 -33.19 -15.44
C GLY A 272 11.43 -31.78 -15.75
N VAL A 273 12.39 -31.24 -15.00
CA VAL A 273 12.86 -29.85 -15.15
C VAL A 273 14.39 -29.80 -15.25
N ALA A 274 14.87 -29.59 -16.44
CA ALA A 274 16.28 -29.34 -16.74
C ALA A 274 16.39 -28.04 -17.55
N VAL A 275 17.38 -27.22 -17.22
CA VAL A 275 17.58 -25.91 -17.82
C VAL A 275 18.94 -25.83 -18.47
N GLN A 276 18.97 -25.28 -19.68
CA GLN A 276 20.19 -24.94 -20.39
C GLN A 276 20.05 -23.53 -20.99
N TRP A 277 20.87 -22.61 -20.57
CA TRP A 277 20.77 -21.22 -21.01
C TRP A 277 22.14 -20.51 -20.95
N THR A 278 22.24 -19.35 -21.55
CA THR A 278 23.47 -18.53 -21.54
C THR A 278 23.47 -17.54 -20.36
N GLN A 279 22.87 -16.36 -20.51
CA GLN A 279 22.82 -15.30 -19.48
C GLN A 279 21.52 -15.39 -18.67
N PRO A 280 21.55 -15.17 -17.33
CA PRO A 280 20.33 -15.19 -16.51
C PRO A 280 19.44 -13.96 -16.78
N TYR A 281 20.00 -12.76 -16.78
CA TYR A 281 19.27 -11.50 -16.92
C TYR A 281 19.61 -10.77 -18.21
N ASN A 282 18.72 -9.91 -18.67
CA ASN A 282 19.02 -8.96 -19.74
C ASN A 282 19.78 -7.75 -19.19
N ASP A 283 19.29 -7.22 -18.06
CA ASP A 283 19.87 -6.06 -17.40
C ASP A 283 19.85 -6.26 -15.88
N VAL A 284 20.84 -5.74 -15.17
CA VAL A 284 20.98 -5.84 -13.71
C VAL A 284 21.23 -4.46 -13.13
N VAL A 285 20.36 -4.09 -12.19
CA VAL A 285 20.50 -2.88 -11.37
C VAL A 285 21.06 -3.28 -10.00
N LEU A 286 22.15 -2.61 -9.59
CA LEU A 286 22.75 -2.79 -8.27
C LEU A 286 22.54 -1.52 -7.45
N LEU A 287 22.10 -1.69 -6.19
CA LEU A 287 21.71 -0.62 -5.28
C LEU A 287 22.47 -0.72 -3.97
N GLY A 288 23.25 0.30 -3.64
CA GLY A 288 24.05 0.39 -2.41
C GLY A 288 23.53 1.48 -1.45
N GLU A 289 24.12 1.55 -0.26
CA GLU A 289 23.79 2.56 0.76
C GLU A 289 24.42 3.94 0.52
N ARG A 290 25.30 4.05 -0.48
CA ARG A 290 26.05 5.29 -0.77
C ARG A 290 25.75 5.77 -2.16
N ASN A 291 25.70 7.08 -2.29
CA ASN A 291 25.60 7.71 -3.60
C ASN A 291 26.98 7.89 -4.28
N GLU A 292 26.98 8.45 -5.47
CA GLU A 292 28.16 8.58 -6.34
C GLU A 292 29.33 9.34 -5.72
N ASP A 293 29.10 10.25 -4.77
CA ASP A 293 30.15 10.99 -4.05
C ASP A 293 30.58 10.32 -2.74
N GLY A 294 30.06 9.16 -2.41
CA GLY A 294 30.35 8.39 -1.22
C GLY A 294 29.59 8.81 0.03
N THR A 295 28.64 9.75 -0.08
CA THR A 295 27.78 10.14 1.02
C THR A 295 26.82 8.99 1.35
N VAL A 296 26.72 8.63 2.63
CA VAL A 296 25.77 7.63 3.10
C VAL A 296 24.36 8.20 2.99
N ILE A 297 23.48 7.46 2.33
CA ILE A 297 22.07 7.82 2.16
C ILE A 297 21.36 7.61 3.50
N LYS A 298 20.72 8.66 4.01
CA LYS A 298 19.91 8.56 5.22
C LYS A 298 18.69 7.68 4.95
N ASN A 299 18.40 6.73 5.84
CA ASN A 299 17.35 5.72 5.64
C ASN A 299 17.49 4.99 4.30
N ALA A 300 18.71 4.55 3.99
CA ALA A 300 19.06 3.95 2.69
C ALA A 300 18.12 2.81 2.30
N TYR A 301 17.62 2.02 3.27
CA TYR A 301 16.71 0.92 3.00
C TYR A 301 15.42 1.41 2.33
N ASP A 302 14.72 2.35 2.96
CA ASP A 302 13.46 2.88 2.45
C ASP A 302 13.66 3.64 1.13
N VAL A 303 14.72 4.44 1.05
CA VAL A 303 15.08 5.20 -0.18
C VAL A 303 15.36 4.26 -1.35
N VAL A 304 16.02 3.12 -1.11
CA VAL A 304 16.28 2.11 -2.14
C VAL A 304 14.97 1.48 -2.63
N LEU A 305 14.07 1.09 -1.70
CA LEU A 305 12.76 0.53 -2.07
C LEU A 305 11.94 1.53 -2.88
N ASP A 306 11.92 2.78 -2.46
CA ASP A 306 11.25 3.87 -3.17
C ASP A 306 11.83 4.11 -4.56
N THR A 307 13.16 4.13 -4.67
CA THR A 307 13.84 4.33 -5.96
C THR A 307 13.54 3.19 -6.94
N ILE A 308 13.46 1.95 -6.49
CA ILE A 308 13.05 0.80 -7.31
C ILE A 308 11.63 1.03 -7.83
N SER A 309 10.70 1.33 -6.95
CA SER A 309 9.28 1.49 -7.29
C SER A 309 9.06 2.65 -8.27
N GLU A 310 9.69 3.79 -8.01
CA GLU A 310 9.62 4.97 -8.88
C GLU A 310 10.25 4.70 -10.26
N THR A 311 11.36 3.97 -10.29
CA THR A 311 12.01 3.59 -11.56
C THR A 311 11.11 2.67 -12.38
N LEU A 312 10.50 1.66 -11.76
CA LEU A 312 9.59 0.76 -12.44
C LEU A 312 8.34 1.49 -12.92
N MET A 313 7.79 2.38 -12.10
CA MET A 313 6.66 3.20 -12.50
C MET A 313 6.99 4.08 -13.72
N HIS A 314 8.19 4.70 -13.71
CA HIS A 314 8.66 5.52 -14.83
C HIS A 314 8.84 4.71 -16.13
N PHE A 315 9.40 3.50 -16.03
CA PHE A 315 9.61 2.64 -17.18
C PHE A 315 8.34 2.02 -17.74
N MET A 316 7.34 1.75 -16.90
CA MET A 316 6.16 0.97 -17.25
C MET A 316 4.93 1.82 -17.59
N ALA A 317 4.87 3.07 -17.12
CA ALA A 317 3.75 3.95 -17.40
C ALA A 317 3.62 4.27 -18.91
N GLN A 318 2.39 4.23 -19.41
CA GLN A 318 2.09 4.58 -20.79
C GLN A 318 2.37 6.07 -21.03
N GLU A 319 2.90 6.39 -22.20
CA GLU A 319 3.12 7.76 -22.66
C GLU A 319 1.92 8.26 -23.44
N ARG A 320 1.61 9.55 -23.26
CA ARG A 320 0.47 10.18 -23.93
C ARG A 320 0.67 10.36 -25.44
N ASN A 321 1.92 10.62 -25.86
CA ASN A 321 2.26 10.88 -27.26
C ASN A 321 3.13 9.76 -27.85
N ARG A 322 2.51 8.82 -28.53
CA ARG A 322 3.20 7.74 -29.27
C ARG A 322 4.02 8.24 -30.48
N GLY A 323 4.07 9.54 -30.75
CA GLY A 323 4.62 10.10 -31.99
C GLY A 323 5.93 10.87 -31.91
N THR A 324 6.39 11.25 -30.73
CA THR A 324 7.64 12.02 -30.56
C THR A 324 8.45 11.43 -29.43
N GLU A 325 9.63 10.88 -29.74
CA GLU A 325 10.76 10.52 -28.86
C GLU A 325 10.37 10.11 -27.42
N GLY A 326 9.34 9.28 -27.26
CA GLY A 326 8.91 8.78 -25.98
C GLY A 326 9.96 7.86 -25.37
N PHE A 327 10.30 8.07 -24.10
CA PHE A 327 11.17 7.18 -23.37
C PHE A 327 10.38 6.02 -22.79
N THR A 328 10.59 4.85 -23.37
CA THR A 328 10.19 3.58 -22.80
C THR A 328 11.44 2.82 -22.35
N TYR A 329 11.28 1.84 -21.48
CA TYR A 329 12.37 0.91 -21.15
C TYR A 329 12.97 0.28 -22.43
N GLN A 330 12.16 0.03 -23.44
CA GLN A 330 12.62 -0.51 -24.73
C GLN A 330 13.53 0.47 -25.49
N SER A 331 13.19 1.75 -25.54
CA SER A 331 14.07 2.76 -26.15
C SER A 331 15.36 2.96 -25.35
N HIS A 332 15.29 2.96 -24.02
CA HIS A 332 16.45 2.94 -23.15
C HIS A 332 17.37 1.75 -23.45
N LYS A 333 16.80 0.57 -23.54
CA LYS A 333 17.52 -0.68 -23.85
C LYS A 333 18.24 -0.61 -25.19
N VAL A 334 17.60 -0.10 -26.23
CA VAL A 334 18.22 0.05 -27.56
C VAL A 334 19.41 1.00 -27.48
N ASN A 335 19.27 2.12 -26.80
CA ASN A 335 20.35 3.10 -26.63
C ASN A 335 21.53 2.50 -25.85
N VAL A 336 21.24 1.80 -24.74
CA VAL A 336 22.26 1.14 -23.91
C VAL A 336 22.95 0.01 -24.70
N GLN A 337 22.21 -0.82 -25.42
CA GLN A 337 22.78 -1.91 -26.21
C GLN A 337 23.73 -1.40 -27.33
N GLY A 338 23.36 -0.33 -27.99
CA GLY A 338 24.22 0.31 -28.95
C GLY A 338 25.56 0.78 -28.35
N ALA A 339 25.50 1.40 -27.18
CA ALA A 339 26.64 1.87 -26.43
C ALA A 339 27.49 0.74 -25.85
N VAL A 340 26.88 -0.30 -25.31
CA VAL A 340 27.57 -1.53 -24.83
C VAL A 340 28.30 -2.20 -25.95
N ALA A 341 27.70 -2.36 -27.14
CA ALA A 341 28.37 -2.92 -28.32
C ALA A 341 29.60 -2.15 -28.73
N HIS A 342 29.60 -0.82 -28.58
CA HIS A 342 30.76 0.02 -28.83
C HIS A 342 31.85 -0.17 -27.76
N LEU A 343 31.47 -0.19 -26.48
CA LEU A 343 32.40 -0.37 -25.36
C LEU A 343 33.02 -1.77 -25.36
N ASN A 344 32.26 -2.82 -25.63
CA ASN A 344 32.75 -4.20 -25.65
C ASN A 344 33.78 -4.46 -26.75
N LYS A 345 33.79 -3.66 -27.82
CA LYS A 345 34.87 -3.69 -28.83
C LYS A 345 36.19 -3.15 -28.29
N ALA A 346 36.11 -2.19 -27.37
CA ALA A 346 37.27 -1.55 -26.80
C ALA A 346 37.82 -2.29 -25.58
N TYR A 347 36.94 -2.93 -24.79
CA TYR A 347 37.25 -3.53 -23.50
C TYR A 347 36.59 -4.90 -23.36
N PRO A 348 37.33 -5.97 -23.07
CA PRO A 348 36.80 -7.32 -22.81
C PRO A 348 36.25 -7.46 -21.39
N VAL A 349 35.41 -6.52 -20.95
CA VAL A 349 34.78 -6.50 -19.63
C VAL A 349 33.27 -6.54 -19.81
N ASN A 350 32.58 -7.20 -18.91
CA ASN A 350 31.14 -7.24 -18.93
C ASN A 350 30.56 -5.90 -18.38
N TYR A 351 29.87 -5.17 -19.27
CA TYR A 351 29.24 -3.88 -18.98
C TYR A 351 27.72 -3.98 -18.84
N CYS A 352 27.23 -4.96 -18.11
CA CYS A 352 25.81 -5.22 -18.01
C CYS A 352 25.15 -4.63 -16.77
N TYR A 353 25.91 -3.99 -15.88
CA TYR A 353 25.36 -3.44 -14.65
C TYR A 353 24.93 -1.99 -14.81
N MET A 354 23.90 -1.65 -14.09
CA MET A 354 23.30 -0.32 -14.04
C MET A 354 23.19 0.13 -12.56
N ALA A 355 23.41 1.42 -12.34
CA ALA A 355 23.06 2.08 -11.10
C ALA A 355 21.98 3.13 -11.38
N ILE A 356 21.09 3.31 -10.47
CA ILE A 356 19.97 4.26 -10.60
C ILE A 356 19.92 5.21 -9.42
N GLY A 357 19.34 6.37 -9.65
CA GLY A 357 18.97 7.34 -8.65
C GLY A 357 17.74 8.10 -9.12
N ALA A 358 16.86 8.38 -8.20
CA ALA A 358 15.61 9.06 -8.50
C ALA A 358 15.35 10.20 -7.51
N ALA A 359 14.69 11.24 -8.00
CA ALA A 359 14.17 12.32 -7.16
C ALA A 359 12.90 12.88 -7.78
N SER A 360 11.99 13.32 -6.94
CA SER A 360 10.77 13.96 -7.40
C SER A 360 10.44 15.19 -6.58
N THR A 361 9.65 16.06 -7.18
CA THR A 361 8.94 17.11 -6.47
C THR A 361 7.47 17.01 -6.79
N GLU A 362 6.64 17.18 -5.78
CA GLU A 362 5.20 16.98 -5.85
C GLU A 362 4.46 18.29 -5.58
N SER A 363 3.23 18.37 -6.05
CA SER A 363 2.32 19.47 -5.71
C SER A 363 1.93 19.49 -4.24
N GLN A 364 2.25 18.45 -3.50
CA GLN A 364 1.86 18.24 -2.09
C GLN A 364 0.36 18.33 -1.85
N ARG A 365 -0.41 18.01 -2.86
CA ARG A 365 -1.87 18.02 -2.81
C ARG A 365 -2.40 17.19 -1.66
N ASN A 366 -1.84 16.00 -1.44
CA ASN A 366 -2.22 15.13 -0.34
C ASN A 366 -2.00 15.83 1.02
N SER A 367 -0.85 16.47 1.21
CA SER A 367 -0.57 17.22 2.45
C SER A 367 -1.55 18.38 2.66
N MET A 368 -1.97 19.06 1.59
CA MET A 368 -2.96 20.12 1.65
C MET A 368 -4.32 19.57 2.10
N VAL A 369 -4.76 18.47 1.51
CA VAL A 369 -6.06 17.88 1.81
C VAL A 369 -6.11 17.31 3.22
N VAL A 370 -5.06 16.61 3.66
CA VAL A 370 -4.96 16.11 5.04
C VAL A 370 -5.00 17.27 6.03
N TYR A 371 -4.32 18.38 5.73
CA TYR A 371 -4.35 19.55 6.59
C TYR A 371 -5.72 20.22 6.59
N GLU A 372 -6.38 20.36 5.45
CA GLU A 372 -7.74 20.90 5.35
C GLU A 372 -8.77 20.00 6.06
N ALA A 373 -8.65 18.68 5.90
CA ALA A 373 -9.44 17.71 6.65
C ALA A 373 -9.25 17.91 8.18
N LYS A 374 -8.00 18.05 8.63
CA LYS A 374 -7.69 18.35 10.03
C LYS A 374 -8.40 19.63 10.51
N LEU A 375 -8.33 20.73 9.75
CA LEU A 375 -9.00 21.98 10.10
C LEU A 375 -10.52 21.81 10.20
N THR A 376 -11.10 21.01 9.31
CA THR A 376 -12.54 20.67 9.32
C THR A 376 -12.92 19.93 10.59
N PHE A 377 -12.18 18.87 10.93
CA PHE A 377 -12.44 18.10 12.15
C PHE A 377 -12.11 18.87 13.43
N ASP A 378 -11.09 19.74 13.42
CA ASP A 378 -10.81 20.66 14.53
C ASP A 378 -11.98 21.63 14.74
N SER A 379 -12.61 22.11 13.67
CA SER A 379 -13.77 22.99 13.76
C SER A 379 -14.97 22.27 14.39
N LEU A 380 -15.21 21.02 14.05
CA LEU A 380 -16.29 20.22 14.62
C LEU A 380 -16.08 19.97 16.13
N VAL A 381 -14.85 19.69 16.54
CA VAL A 381 -14.51 19.43 17.96
C VAL A 381 -14.42 20.73 18.78
N ALA A 382 -13.97 21.84 18.18
CA ALA A 382 -13.92 23.13 18.87
C ALA A 382 -15.29 23.61 19.36
N LEU A 383 -16.38 23.06 18.81
CA LEU A 383 -17.74 23.31 19.27
C LEU A 383 -18.04 22.66 20.64
N GLU A 384 -17.22 21.74 21.13
CA GLU A 384 -17.38 21.01 22.39
C GLU A 384 -17.17 21.91 23.64
N GLN A 385 -16.46 23.03 23.53
CA GLN A 385 -15.90 23.71 24.70
C GLN A 385 -16.77 24.83 25.32
N ASN A 386 -18.06 24.99 24.97
CA ASN A 386 -18.87 26.13 25.43
C ASN A 386 -20.24 25.70 26.00
N GLU A 387 -20.26 25.22 27.25
CA GLU A 387 -21.46 24.78 27.99
C GLU A 387 -22.57 25.85 28.07
N SER A 388 -22.23 27.14 28.06
CA SER A 388 -23.21 28.20 28.21
C SER A 388 -24.13 28.43 26.99
N LEU A 389 -23.87 27.78 25.89
CA LEU A 389 -24.52 27.99 24.60
C LEU A 389 -25.58 26.92 24.25
N LEU A 390 -25.68 25.78 25.00
CA LEU A 390 -26.63 24.71 24.70
C LEU A 390 -28.08 25.21 24.66
N LYS A 391 -28.49 26.07 25.61
CA LYS A 391 -29.83 26.68 25.66
C LYS A 391 -30.11 27.59 24.46
N THR A 392 -29.10 28.21 23.90
CA THR A 392 -29.26 29.14 22.77
C THR A 392 -29.34 28.40 21.43
N PHE A 393 -28.59 27.28 21.28
CA PHE A 393 -28.51 26.51 20.02
C PHE A 393 -29.63 25.49 19.83
N PHE A 394 -30.21 25.00 20.94
CA PHE A 394 -31.32 24.05 20.90
C PHE A 394 -32.52 24.63 21.66
N PRO A 395 -33.21 25.64 21.10
CA PRO A 395 -34.38 26.22 21.70
C PRO A 395 -35.55 25.22 21.77
N GLU A 396 -36.55 25.51 22.58
CA GLU A 396 -37.78 24.70 22.68
C GLU A 396 -38.42 24.35 21.33
N THR A 397 -38.14 25.09 20.29
CA THR A 397 -38.56 24.81 18.92
C THR A 397 -38.10 23.43 18.40
N PHE A 398 -36.91 22.92 18.83
CA PHE A 398 -36.48 21.58 18.45
C PHE A 398 -37.45 20.49 18.94
N HIS A 399 -37.92 20.61 20.18
CA HIS A 399 -38.90 19.69 20.74
C HIS A 399 -40.21 19.74 19.97
N ARG A 400 -40.69 20.95 19.63
CA ARG A 400 -41.93 21.15 18.88
C ARG A 400 -41.88 20.66 17.43
N THR A 401 -40.69 20.64 16.84
CA THR A 401 -40.51 20.15 15.47
C THR A 401 -40.64 18.61 15.41
N VAL A 402 -40.11 17.92 16.40
CA VAL A 402 -40.18 16.44 16.49
C VAL A 402 -41.52 16.01 17.10
N LEU A 403 -42.01 16.75 18.11
CA LEU A 403 -43.19 16.50 18.89
C LEU A 403 -44.16 17.72 18.83
N PRO A 404 -44.86 17.93 17.70
CA PRO A 404 -45.74 19.11 17.55
C PRO A 404 -46.90 19.08 18.53
N ASP A 405 -47.05 20.14 19.30
CA ASP A 405 -48.17 20.31 20.25
C ASP A 405 -49.54 20.35 19.53
N THR A 406 -49.58 20.48 18.23
CA THR A 406 -50.81 20.61 17.40
C THR A 406 -51.42 19.26 16.97
N GLU A 407 -50.74 18.17 17.21
CA GLU A 407 -51.23 16.82 16.84
C GLU A 407 -51.83 16.16 18.08
N ASP A 408 -53.11 16.32 18.30
CA ASP A 408 -53.84 15.56 19.34
C ASP A 408 -54.10 14.09 18.91
N PRO A 409 -53.47 13.09 19.59
CA PRO A 409 -53.63 11.69 19.23
C PRO A 409 -55.08 11.19 19.27
N TYR A 410 -55.92 11.78 20.16
CA TYR A 410 -57.31 11.40 20.23
C TYR A 410 -58.08 11.78 18.97
N THR A 411 -57.87 13.00 18.50
CA THR A 411 -58.52 13.50 17.28
C THR A 411 -58.02 12.75 16.06
N LEU A 412 -56.70 12.43 15.99
CA LEU A 412 -56.14 11.64 14.89
C LEU A 412 -56.66 10.18 14.92
N PHE A 413 -56.83 9.62 16.07
CA PHE A 413 -57.37 8.27 16.18
C PHE A 413 -58.87 8.21 15.93
N ASP A 414 -59.61 9.31 16.20
CA ASP A 414 -61.03 9.42 15.92
C ASP A 414 -61.31 9.27 14.40
N ALA A 415 -60.41 9.74 13.55
CA ALA A 415 -60.48 9.51 12.11
C ALA A 415 -60.29 8.05 11.69
N VAL A 416 -59.52 7.28 12.48
CA VAL A 416 -59.21 5.84 12.23
C VAL A 416 -60.28 4.90 12.82
N SER A 417 -60.81 5.24 13.98
CA SER A 417 -61.84 4.45 14.68
C SER A 417 -62.81 5.39 15.40
N PRO A 418 -63.74 5.97 14.62
CA PRO A 418 -64.74 6.87 15.16
C PRO A 418 -65.67 6.14 16.16
N LEU A 419 -66.31 6.92 17.00
CA LEU A 419 -67.41 6.38 17.83
C LEU A 419 -68.48 5.74 16.94
N PRO A 420 -69.22 4.72 17.50
CA PRO A 420 -70.29 4.12 16.72
C PRO A 420 -71.29 5.15 16.20
N PRO A 421 -71.77 4.96 14.94
CA PRO A 421 -72.64 5.96 14.28
C PRO A 421 -73.92 6.31 15.07
N PHE A 422 -74.38 5.48 15.97
CA PHE A 422 -75.54 5.77 16.76
C PHE A 422 -75.34 6.93 17.77
N PHE A 423 -74.09 7.32 18.07
CA PHE A 423 -73.80 8.50 18.85
C PHE A 423 -73.82 9.80 18.03
N HIS A 424 -73.71 9.71 16.73
CA HIS A 424 -73.72 10.86 15.80
C HIS A 424 -75.09 11.23 15.23
N GLY A 425 -76.17 10.56 15.64
CA GLY A 425 -77.54 10.88 15.28
C GLY A 425 -78.00 12.28 15.72
N GLU A 426 -78.90 12.95 14.95
CA GLU A 426 -79.52 14.17 15.39
C GLU A 426 -80.15 14.03 16.80
N PRO A 427 -80.20 15.10 17.59
CA PRO A 427 -80.65 15.04 18.97
C PRO A 427 -82.13 14.76 19.03
N GLY A 428 -82.60 13.56 18.82
CA GLY A 428 -83.99 13.24 18.74
C GLY A 428 -84.35 11.72 18.91
N PHE A 429 -83.45 10.92 19.49
CA PHE A 429 -83.82 9.49 19.74
C PHE A 429 -85.08 9.39 20.57
N SER A 430 -86.12 8.78 19.95
CA SER A 430 -87.29 8.36 20.70
C SER A 430 -86.89 7.22 21.66
N TYR A 431 -87.64 7.10 22.76
CA TYR A 431 -87.45 5.99 23.69
C TYR A 431 -87.57 4.61 23.02
N ALA A 432 -88.40 4.48 21.97
CA ALA A 432 -88.59 3.24 21.21
C ALA A 432 -87.33 2.93 20.38
N GLU A 433 -86.74 3.91 19.80
CA GLU A 433 -85.50 3.75 19.02
C GLU A 433 -84.35 3.32 19.89
N VAL A 434 -84.13 3.97 21.04
CA VAL A 434 -83.10 3.55 22.00
C VAL A 434 -83.36 2.13 22.52
N ARG A 435 -84.62 1.76 22.80
CA ARG A 435 -84.94 0.44 23.24
C ARG A 435 -84.79 -0.65 22.20
N ASN A 436 -85.03 -0.31 20.94
CA ASN A 436 -84.74 -1.20 19.78
C ASN A 436 -83.26 -1.34 19.56
N MET A 437 -82.47 -0.29 19.77
CA MET A 437 -81.01 -0.35 19.69
C MET A 437 -80.39 -1.22 20.82
N LEU A 438 -81.07 -1.23 21.98
CA LEU A 438 -80.61 -2.05 23.10
C LEU A 438 -80.86 -3.56 22.91
N GLY A 439 -81.79 -3.95 22.02
CA GLY A 439 -82.16 -5.35 21.84
C GLY A 439 -82.32 -6.08 23.18
N ASP A 440 -81.60 -7.15 23.36
CA ASP A 440 -81.62 -7.92 24.65
C ASP A 440 -80.46 -7.50 25.56
N GLY A 441 -79.73 -6.44 25.38
CA GLY A 441 -78.57 -6.00 26.13
C GLY A 441 -78.32 -4.51 26.26
N ALA A 442 -77.61 -4.09 27.35
CA ALA A 442 -77.22 -2.70 27.54
C ALA A 442 -76.10 -2.26 26.62
N LEU A 443 -76.14 -1.01 26.12
CA LEU A 443 -75.08 -0.47 25.25
C LEU A 443 -73.69 -0.51 25.89
N HIS A 444 -73.62 -0.37 27.22
CA HIS A 444 -72.42 -0.43 28.02
C HIS A 444 -71.94 -1.89 28.31
N GLY A 445 -72.60 -2.90 27.78
CA GLY A 445 -72.28 -4.32 27.89
C GLY A 445 -71.52 -4.84 26.66
N GLU A 446 -72.15 -5.79 25.93
CA GLU A 446 -71.52 -6.42 24.77
C GLU A 446 -71.17 -5.46 23.64
N PRO A 447 -72.02 -4.46 23.30
CA PRO A 447 -71.69 -3.46 22.28
C PRO A 447 -70.41 -2.66 22.60
N LEU A 448 -70.22 -2.23 23.84
CA LEU A 448 -69.01 -1.57 24.28
C LEU A 448 -67.79 -2.48 24.13
N ASN A 449 -67.91 -3.75 24.58
CA ASN A 449 -66.82 -4.72 24.52
C ASN A 449 -66.41 -5.03 23.06
N ALA A 450 -67.39 -5.20 22.16
CA ALA A 450 -67.16 -5.39 20.73
C ALA A 450 -66.45 -4.16 20.09
N TYR A 451 -66.89 -2.98 20.42
CA TYR A 451 -66.28 -1.72 19.95
C TYR A 451 -64.82 -1.62 20.46
N LEU A 452 -64.60 -1.81 21.77
CA LEU A 452 -63.26 -1.74 22.35
C LEU A 452 -62.31 -2.83 21.81
N HIS A 453 -62.89 -4.00 21.44
CA HIS A 453 -62.08 -5.04 20.75
C HIS A 453 -61.57 -4.53 19.38
N GLY A 454 -62.45 -3.90 18.58
CA GLY A 454 -62.04 -3.22 17.32
C GLY A 454 -61.01 -2.13 17.52
N VAL A 455 -61.23 -1.27 18.54
CA VAL A 455 -60.28 -0.22 18.96
C VAL A 455 -58.87 -0.78 19.26
N ARG A 456 -58.79 -1.89 20.03
CA ARG A 456 -57.53 -2.55 20.35
C ARG A 456 -56.79 -3.10 19.16
N ILE A 457 -57.47 -3.51 18.09
CA ILE A 457 -56.88 -3.94 16.84
C ILE A 457 -56.36 -2.70 16.07
N SER A 458 -57.15 -1.69 15.87
CA SER A 458 -56.79 -0.48 15.12
C SER A 458 -55.70 0.35 15.79
N VAL A 459 -55.68 0.45 17.12
CA VAL A 459 -54.68 1.24 17.86
C VAL A 459 -53.28 0.68 17.70
N ASN A 460 -53.12 -0.61 17.45
CA ASN A 460 -51.78 -1.19 17.23
C ASN A 460 -51.16 -0.74 15.88
N ALA A 461 -51.99 -0.62 14.84
CA ALA A 461 -51.54 -0.07 13.54
C ALA A 461 -51.22 1.43 13.69
N PHE A 462 -52.17 2.19 14.29
CA PHE A 462 -52.00 3.61 14.58
C PHE A 462 -50.73 3.90 15.42
N GLY A 463 -50.47 3.10 16.46
CA GLY A 463 -49.29 3.27 17.30
C GLY A 463 -47.98 3.05 16.51
N ARG A 464 -47.93 2.03 15.62
CA ARG A 464 -46.77 1.78 14.77
C ARG A 464 -46.54 2.96 13.80
N GLU A 465 -47.56 3.38 13.11
CA GLU A 465 -47.48 4.52 12.14
C GLU A 465 -47.05 5.81 12.88
N THR A 466 -47.60 6.06 14.05
CA THR A 466 -47.22 7.21 14.88
C THR A 466 -45.75 7.12 15.34
N LEU A 467 -45.27 5.95 15.80
CA LEU A 467 -43.88 5.76 16.17
C LEU A 467 -42.93 5.99 14.99
N ASP A 468 -43.24 5.44 13.83
CA ASP A 468 -42.39 5.55 12.62
C ASP A 468 -42.34 7.02 12.14
N ARG A 469 -43.47 7.74 12.19
CA ARG A 469 -43.54 9.15 11.85
C ARG A 469 -42.72 10.03 12.84
N LEU A 470 -42.83 9.77 14.12
CA LEU A 470 -42.06 10.51 15.15
C LEU A 470 -40.56 10.20 15.04
N TRP A 471 -40.20 8.94 14.78
CA TRP A 471 -38.81 8.54 14.61
C TRP A 471 -38.18 9.14 13.36
N GLU A 472 -38.88 9.19 12.25
CA GLU A 472 -38.39 9.82 11.02
C GLU A 472 -38.21 11.35 11.19
N ARG A 473 -39.14 12.02 11.88
CA ARG A 473 -38.98 13.44 12.25
C ARG A 473 -37.75 13.65 13.14
N PHE A 474 -37.53 12.75 14.12
CA PHE A 474 -36.32 12.81 14.96
C PHE A 474 -35.08 12.67 14.10
N ARG A 475 -35.04 11.70 13.19
CA ARG A 475 -33.90 11.47 12.30
C ARG A 475 -33.58 12.69 11.46
N GLN A 476 -34.59 13.26 10.79
CA GLN A 476 -34.40 14.46 9.95
C GLN A 476 -33.88 15.66 10.73
N ASN A 477 -34.41 15.87 11.93
CA ASN A 477 -33.95 16.98 12.78
C ASN A 477 -32.55 16.71 13.38
N ALA A 478 -32.21 15.47 13.68
CA ALA A 478 -30.89 15.08 14.15
C ALA A 478 -29.83 15.28 13.04
N VAL A 479 -30.13 14.84 11.81
CA VAL A 479 -29.26 15.10 10.65
C VAL A 479 -29.06 16.61 10.44
N ALA A 480 -30.14 17.39 10.49
CA ALA A 480 -30.05 18.84 10.39
C ALA A 480 -29.22 19.48 11.52
N ALA A 481 -29.32 18.94 12.75
CA ALA A 481 -28.55 19.45 13.88
C ALA A 481 -27.04 19.10 13.77
N ILE A 482 -26.72 17.90 13.33
CA ILE A 482 -25.32 17.48 13.11
C ILE A 482 -24.68 18.27 11.96
N ARG A 483 -25.45 18.52 10.89
CA ARG A 483 -25.04 19.29 9.72
C ARG A 483 -24.83 20.77 10.01
N ASP A 484 -25.52 21.33 10.99
CA ASP A 484 -25.44 22.74 11.34
C ASP A 484 -24.05 23.07 11.93
N PRO A 485 -23.25 23.94 11.28
CA PRO A 485 -21.90 24.28 11.74
C PRO A 485 -21.84 24.88 13.14
N GLN A 486 -22.93 25.44 13.61
CA GLN A 486 -23.02 26.02 14.96
C GLN A 486 -23.44 25.00 16.01
N LYS A 487 -24.08 23.91 15.61
CA LYS A 487 -24.54 22.83 16.50
C LYS A 487 -23.55 21.66 16.52
N GLY A 488 -23.43 20.94 15.43
CA GLY A 488 -22.52 19.82 15.30
C GLY A 488 -22.87 18.58 16.12
N PRO A 489 -22.15 17.46 15.90
CA PRO A 489 -22.48 16.18 16.55
C PRO A 489 -22.20 16.17 18.05
N PHE A 490 -21.18 16.86 18.54
CA PHE A 490 -20.79 16.88 19.96
C PHE A 490 -21.80 17.64 20.81
N ARG A 491 -22.17 18.85 20.43
CA ARG A 491 -23.23 19.61 21.11
C ARG A 491 -24.60 18.95 21.03
N PHE A 492 -24.89 18.30 19.93
CA PHE A 492 -26.12 17.55 19.79
C PHE A 492 -26.15 16.36 20.74
N GLU A 493 -25.06 15.65 20.97
CA GLU A 493 -24.95 14.59 21.98
C GLU A 493 -25.20 15.13 23.39
N GLU A 494 -24.53 16.24 23.76
CA GLU A 494 -24.72 16.89 25.05
C GLU A 494 -26.18 17.31 25.25
N TYR A 495 -26.79 17.94 24.24
CA TYR A 495 -28.18 18.33 24.29
C TYR A 495 -29.12 17.14 24.47
N LEU A 496 -28.90 16.03 23.76
CA LEU A 496 -29.73 14.83 23.91
C LEU A 496 -29.67 14.28 25.32
N LYS A 497 -28.50 14.37 25.98
CA LYS A 497 -28.19 13.83 27.30
C LYS A 497 -28.44 14.84 28.45
N ASP A 498 -28.72 16.11 28.18
CA ASP A 498 -28.95 17.13 29.20
C ASP A 498 -30.07 16.70 30.17
N VAL A 499 -29.75 16.68 31.45
CA VAL A 499 -30.62 16.20 32.51
C VAL A 499 -31.84 17.12 32.72
N ASP A 500 -31.67 18.41 32.46
CA ASP A 500 -32.71 19.40 32.75
C ASP A 500 -33.60 19.70 31.52
N ASN A 501 -32.96 19.90 30.33
CA ASN A 501 -33.66 20.42 29.14
C ASN A 501 -33.46 19.51 27.91
N GLY A 502 -32.78 18.37 28.07
CA GLY A 502 -32.48 17.47 26.98
C GLY A 502 -33.70 16.78 26.37
N PHE A 503 -33.56 16.39 25.07
CA PHE A 503 -34.65 15.73 24.36
C PHE A 503 -35.06 14.40 25.02
N VAL A 504 -34.12 13.62 25.52
CA VAL A 504 -34.38 12.35 26.24
C VAL A 504 -35.19 12.61 27.52
N ARG A 505 -34.88 13.69 28.25
CA ARG A 505 -35.63 14.09 29.45
C ARG A 505 -37.05 14.49 29.08
N LYS A 506 -37.22 15.23 27.98
CA LYS A 506 -38.53 15.65 27.50
C LYS A 506 -39.41 14.42 27.12
N LEU A 507 -38.83 13.45 26.41
CA LEU A 507 -39.52 12.18 26.10
C LEU A 507 -39.92 11.40 27.35
N GLU A 508 -39.10 11.46 28.39
CA GLU A 508 -39.45 10.81 29.67
C GLU A 508 -40.64 11.51 30.34
N SER A 509 -40.71 12.84 30.30
CA SER A 509 -41.86 13.55 30.83
C SER A 509 -43.13 13.29 30.01
N TRP A 510 -43.06 13.21 28.69
CA TRP A 510 -44.20 12.80 27.84
C TRP A 510 -44.65 11.37 28.07
N LYS A 511 -43.73 10.43 28.27
CA LYS A 511 -44.05 9.07 28.65
C LYS A 511 -44.83 9.03 30.00
N GLN A 512 -44.39 9.80 30.99
CA GLN A 512 -45.05 9.88 32.29
C GLN A 512 -46.41 10.57 32.16
N PHE A 513 -46.52 11.59 31.32
CA PHE A 513 -47.79 12.23 31.05
C PHE A 513 -48.83 11.25 30.50
N TRP A 514 -48.47 10.44 29.50
CA TRP A 514 -49.41 9.48 28.91
C TRP A 514 -49.77 8.32 29.88
N LEU A 515 -48.86 7.96 30.77
CA LEU A 515 -49.19 7.01 31.84
C LEU A 515 -50.23 7.60 32.78
N ALA A 516 -50.00 8.80 33.26
CA ALA A 516 -50.94 9.49 34.16
C ALA A 516 -52.28 9.77 33.49
N GLU A 517 -52.28 10.13 32.21
CA GLU A 517 -53.50 10.35 31.41
C GLU A 517 -54.30 9.05 31.27
N SER A 518 -53.61 7.92 30.98
CA SER A 518 -54.24 6.60 30.93
C SER A 518 -54.88 6.21 32.26
N GLU A 519 -54.20 6.40 33.40
CA GLU A 519 -54.70 6.14 34.74
C GLU A 519 -55.91 7.02 35.07
N MET A 520 -55.86 8.30 34.70
CA MET A 520 -56.94 9.26 34.86
C MET A 520 -58.20 8.81 34.07
N LEU A 521 -58.02 8.46 32.80
CA LEU A 521 -59.08 8.02 31.92
C LEU A 521 -59.65 6.65 32.35
N LEU A 522 -58.82 5.75 32.86
CA LEU A 522 -59.28 4.49 33.45
C LEU A 522 -60.22 4.73 34.63
N ASN A 523 -59.83 5.65 35.54
CA ASN A 523 -60.66 6.01 36.69
C ASN A 523 -61.94 6.76 36.26
N ALA A 524 -61.84 7.65 35.28
CA ALA A 524 -62.99 8.35 34.71
C ALA A 524 -63.98 7.36 34.02
N SER A 525 -63.43 6.40 33.24
CA SER A 525 -64.22 5.37 32.61
C SER A 525 -64.92 4.45 33.62
N ALA A 526 -64.20 4.04 34.70
CA ALA A 526 -64.77 3.23 35.79
C ALA A 526 -65.88 4.02 36.52
N THR A 527 -65.63 5.28 36.79
CA THR A 527 -66.64 6.14 37.49
C THR A 527 -67.85 6.32 36.62
N GLU A 528 -67.68 6.62 35.34
CA GLU A 528 -68.82 6.81 34.43
C GLU A 528 -69.56 5.47 34.22
N ARG A 529 -68.85 4.35 34.15
CA ARG A 529 -69.46 3.02 34.08
C ARG A 529 -70.33 2.77 35.27
N ALA A 530 -69.86 3.05 36.49
CA ALA A 530 -70.63 2.88 37.71
C ALA A 530 -71.88 3.79 37.72
N ARG A 531 -71.82 5.01 37.18
CA ARG A 531 -72.92 5.92 37.03
C ARG A 531 -73.94 5.42 35.99
N VAL A 532 -73.45 4.94 34.86
CA VAL A 532 -74.30 4.37 33.79
C VAL A 532 -75.01 3.09 34.34
N ASP A 533 -74.32 2.16 34.95
CA ASP A 533 -74.79 0.92 35.50
C ASP A 533 -75.73 1.15 36.66
N GLY A 534 -75.40 2.00 37.62
CA GLY A 534 -76.09 2.18 38.86
C GLY A 534 -77.26 3.17 38.81
N GLN A 535 -77.20 4.15 37.95
CA GLN A 535 -78.18 5.24 37.91
C GLN A 535 -78.90 5.40 36.54
N LEU A 536 -78.17 5.53 35.43
CA LEU A 536 -78.75 5.94 34.16
C LEU A 536 -79.47 4.76 33.48
N TYR A 537 -78.93 3.57 33.46
CA TYR A 537 -79.55 2.40 32.87
C TYR A 537 -80.79 1.86 33.68
N PRO A 538 -80.76 1.81 34.99
CA PRO A 538 -81.96 1.43 35.76
C PRO A 538 -83.06 2.49 35.61
N ALA A 539 -82.66 3.81 35.59
CA ALA A 539 -83.67 4.89 35.43
C ALA A 539 -84.33 4.87 34.01
N MET A 540 -83.62 4.32 33.01
CA MET A 540 -84.19 4.16 31.67
C MET A 540 -85.08 2.94 31.52
N ILE A 541 -84.74 1.79 32.15
CA ILE A 541 -85.46 0.53 31.98
C ILE A 541 -86.69 0.51 32.83
N ASN A 542 -86.63 1.01 34.07
CA ASN A 542 -87.77 0.97 35.10
C ASN A 542 -88.69 2.18 35.00
N VAL A 543 -89.29 2.44 33.79
CA VAL A 543 -90.15 3.59 33.54
C VAL A 543 -91.64 3.12 33.67
N PRO A 544 -92.45 3.71 34.53
CA PRO A 544 -93.89 3.41 34.61
C PRO A 544 -94.57 3.84 33.27
N LEU A 545 -95.66 3.08 32.91
CA LEU A 545 -96.38 3.27 31.64
C LEU A 545 -96.97 4.70 31.43
N ILE A 546 -97.11 5.45 32.49
CA ILE A 546 -97.71 6.82 32.49
C ILE A 546 -96.60 7.89 32.16
N GLU A 547 -95.35 7.64 32.40
CA GLU A 547 -94.21 8.58 32.19
C GLU A 547 -93.52 8.46 30.89
N ARG A 548 -94.06 7.67 29.90
CA ARG A 548 -93.38 7.47 28.55
C ARG A 548 -93.14 8.76 27.76
N ILE A 549 -93.86 9.83 28.10
CA ILE A 549 -93.71 11.19 27.45
C ILE A 549 -92.41 11.90 27.95
N ILE A 550 -91.94 11.54 29.16
CA ILE A 550 -90.76 12.18 29.79
C ILE A 550 -89.47 11.32 29.50
N THR A 551 -89.69 10.23 28.84
CA THR A 551 -88.64 9.19 28.68
C THR A 551 -87.58 9.57 27.63
N GLU A 552 -87.87 10.45 26.70
CA GLU A 552 -86.88 10.99 25.74
C GLU A 552 -85.68 11.65 26.47
N ARG A 553 -85.98 12.36 27.61
CA ARG A 553 -84.91 12.97 28.39
C ARG A 553 -84.05 11.94 29.12
N ARG A 554 -84.56 10.86 29.64
CA ARG A 554 -83.89 9.73 30.34
C ARG A 554 -83.05 8.93 29.31
N ALA A 555 -83.63 8.59 28.16
CA ALA A 555 -82.96 7.93 27.05
C ALA A 555 -81.74 8.78 26.55
N ARG A 556 -81.95 10.12 26.39
CA ARG A 556 -80.85 11.04 26.02
C ARG A 556 -79.76 11.04 27.07
N PHE A 557 -80.05 11.12 28.35
CA PHE A 557 -79.06 11.07 29.43
C PHE A 557 -78.28 9.73 29.44
N TYR A 558 -78.96 8.60 29.18
CA TYR A 558 -78.33 7.30 29.08
C TYR A 558 -77.39 7.26 27.90
N ILE A 559 -77.81 7.69 26.72
CA ILE A 559 -76.95 7.73 25.53
C ILE A 559 -75.75 8.62 25.74
N GLN A 560 -75.96 9.84 26.27
CA GLN A 560 -74.86 10.79 26.62
C GLN A 560 -73.88 10.14 27.64
N GLY A 561 -74.39 9.45 28.67
CA GLY A 561 -73.54 8.70 29.59
C GLY A 561 -72.74 7.57 28.92
N CYS A 562 -73.41 6.83 28.02
CA CYS A 562 -72.72 5.81 27.24
C CYS A 562 -71.67 6.43 26.28
N GLU A 563 -71.99 7.56 25.62
CA GLU A 563 -71.07 8.28 24.74
C GLU A 563 -69.78 8.71 25.52
N VAL A 564 -69.96 9.28 26.70
CA VAL A 564 -68.86 9.65 27.57
C VAL A 564 -68.04 8.41 27.95
N LEU A 565 -68.73 7.31 28.34
CA LEU A 565 -68.10 6.05 28.74
C LEU A 565 -67.30 5.45 27.55
N PHE A 566 -67.87 5.37 26.33
CA PHE A 566 -67.18 4.90 25.14
C PHE A 566 -65.96 5.78 24.81
N THR A 567 -66.13 7.08 24.92
CA THR A 567 -65.03 8.05 24.69
C THR A 567 -63.91 7.85 25.69
N HIS A 568 -64.19 7.79 26.98
CA HIS A 568 -63.18 7.59 28.02
C HIS A 568 -62.50 6.24 27.86
N ALA A 569 -63.22 5.18 27.62
CA ALA A 569 -62.66 3.84 27.47
C ALA A 569 -61.81 3.69 26.20
N ARG A 570 -62.24 4.30 25.07
CA ARG A 570 -61.48 4.40 23.85
C ARG A 570 -60.18 5.21 24.09
N ASN A 571 -60.30 6.41 24.64
CA ASN A 571 -59.16 7.32 24.85
C ASN A 571 -58.16 6.74 25.84
N GLN A 572 -58.63 5.96 26.84
CA GLN A 572 -57.74 5.23 27.73
C GLN A 572 -56.86 4.23 26.93
N ILE A 573 -57.44 3.44 25.99
CA ILE A 573 -56.67 2.50 25.15
C ILE A 573 -55.71 3.28 24.27
N VAL A 574 -56.10 4.44 23.73
CA VAL A 574 -55.18 5.29 22.95
C VAL A 574 -54.07 5.82 23.85
N ALA A 575 -54.36 6.30 25.06
CA ALA A 575 -53.38 6.79 26.01
C ALA A 575 -52.36 5.70 26.42
N ASP A 576 -52.86 4.48 26.69
CA ASP A 576 -51.97 3.30 26.92
C ASP A 576 -51.04 3.07 25.74
N LYS A 577 -51.56 3.11 24.52
CA LYS A 577 -50.76 2.94 23.32
C LYS A 577 -49.78 4.06 23.10
N MET A 578 -50.14 5.28 23.39
CA MET A 578 -49.20 6.43 23.32
C MET A 578 -48.13 6.31 24.37
N HIS A 579 -48.45 5.80 25.58
CA HIS A 579 -47.40 5.46 26.56
C HIS A 579 -46.37 4.47 25.98
N GLU A 580 -46.82 3.36 25.34
CA GLU A 580 -45.93 2.40 24.68
C GLU A 580 -45.11 3.04 23.54
N VAL A 581 -45.73 3.89 22.73
CA VAL A 581 -45.05 4.62 21.63
C VAL A 581 -43.93 5.50 22.18
N TYR A 582 -44.23 6.29 23.22
CA TYR A 582 -43.22 7.19 23.82
C TYR A 582 -42.16 6.41 24.59
N GLN A 583 -42.48 5.28 25.19
CA GLN A 583 -41.52 4.38 25.80
C GLN A 583 -40.55 3.81 24.77
N THR A 584 -41.05 3.38 23.63
CA THR A 584 -40.23 2.84 22.53
C THR A 584 -39.41 3.94 21.92
N LEU A 585 -39.97 5.14 21.67
CA LEU A 585 -39.24 6.28 21.13
C LEU A 585 -38.13 6.73 22.07
N LEU A 586 -38.40 6.76 23.37
CA LEU A 586 -37.39 7.06 24.42
C LEU A 586 -36.25 6.04 24.39
N SER A 587 -36.54 4.76 24.26
CA SER A 587 -35.55 3.70 24.19
C SER A 587 -34.67 3.89 22.93
N ARG A 588 -35.29 4.13 21.78
CA ARG A 588 -34.55 4.41 20.50
C ARG A 588 -33.67 5.65 20.63
N ALA A 589 -34.21 6.76 21.19
CA ALA A 589 -33.47 8.00 21.34
C ALA A 589 -32.30 7.86 22.34
N ARG A 590 -32.51 7.13 23.46
CA ARG A 590 -31.43 6.81 24.42
C ARG A 590 -30.34 5.96 23.79
N ASN A 591 -30.70 4.93 23.03
CA ASN A 591 -29.73 4.08 22.34
C ASN A 591 -28.94 4.90 21.32
N TYR A 592 -29.61 5.73 20.53
CA TYR A 592 -28.94 6.62 19.60
C TYR A 592 -27.96 7.57 20.30
N ALA A 593 -28.40 8.25 21.38
CA ALA A 593 -27.55 9.21 22.09
C ALA A 593 -26.35 8.54 22.80
N ASN A 594 -26.56 7.40 23.45
CA ASN A 594 -25.55 6.77 24.30
C ASN A 594 -24.64 5.78 23.58
N ILE A 595 -25.07 5.26 22.43
CA ILE A 595 -24.31 4.24 21.70
C ILE A 595 -23.90 4.81 20.35
N ASN A 596 -24.85 5.10 19.48
CA ASN A 596 -24.54 5.48 18.09
C ASN A 596 -23.77 6.79 18.00
N LEU A 597 -24.31 7.86 18.59
CA LEU A 597 -23.71 9.18 18.51
C LEU A 597 -22.41 9.28 19.35
N THR A 598 -22.37 8.63 20.52
CA THR A 598 -21.13 8.55 21.32
C THR A 598 -20.02 7.80 20.56
N THR A 599 -20.36 6.68 19.89
CA THR A 599 -19.38 5.92 19.07
C THR A 599 -18.91 6.75 17.89
N PHE A 600 -19.85 7.41 17.19
CA PHE A 600 -19.55 8.32 16.10
C PHE A 600 -18.60 9.46 16.53
N ASN A 601 -18.91 10.12 17.65
CA ASN A 601 -18.07 11.19 18.17
C ASN A 601 -16.69 10.71 18.58
N ARG A 602 -16.59 9.50 19.17
CA ARG A 602 -15.29 8.87 19.48
C ARG A 602 -14.48 8.59 18.21
N MET A 603 -15.11 8.05 17.16
CA MET A 603 -14.46 7.83 15.85
C MET A 603 -13.96 9.16 15.25
N THR A 604 -14.76 10.20 15.33
CA THR A 604 -14.41 11.55 14.86
C THR A 604 -13.21 12.11 15.62
N GLN A 605 -13.16 11.96 16.94
CA GLN A 605 -12.01 12.37 17.75
C GLN A 605 -10.77 11.54 17.45
N SER A 606 -10.91 10.22 17.27
CA SER A 606 -9.80 9.33 16.89
C SER A 606 -9.21 9.75 15.54
N LEU A 607 -10.06 9.97 14.54
CA LEU A 607 -9.62 10.43 13.21
C LEU A 607 -8.93 11.80 13.27
N ARG A 608 -9.45 12.73 14.07
CA ARG A 608 -8.76 14.00 14.34
C ARG A 608 -7.38 13.81 14.93
N GLY A 609 -7.22 12.85 15.85
CA GLY A 609 -5.92 12.48 16.42
C GLY A 609 -4.97 12.00 15.33
N THR A 610 -5.41 11.05 14.51
CA THR A 610 -4.63 10.51 13.37
C THR A 610 -4.21 11.63 12.41
N LEU A 611 -5.14 12.47 11.96
CA LEU A 611 -4.85 13.59 11.07
C LEU A 611 -3.84 14.57 11.68
N SER A 612 -3.89 14.77 12.99
CA SER A 612 -2.94 15.64 13.68
C SER A 612 -1.53 15.04 13.73
N GLU A 613 -1.43 13.72 13.94
CA GLU A 613 -0.17 12.99 13.88
C GLU A 613 0.43 12.97 12.47
N GLU A 614 -0.40 12.73 11.46
CA GLU A 614 0.03 12.77 10.05
C GLU A 614 0.55 14.15 9.65
N VAL A 615 -0.16 15.22 10.02
CA VAL A 615 0.30 16.59 9.78
C VAL A 615 1.64 16.85 10.46
N ALA A 616 1.84 16.32 11.68
CA ALA A 616 3.12 16.44 12.38
C ALA A 616 4.24 15.65 11.67
N GLN A 617 3.96 14.45 11.20
CA GLN A 617 4.89 13.63 10.42
C GLN A 617 5.25 14.30 9.08
N MET A 618 4.25 14.80 8.34
CA MET A 618 4.46 15.56 7.10
C MET A 618 5.36 16.78 7.32
N LYS A 619 5.12 17.52 8.40
CA LYS A 619 5.96 18.66 8.77
C LYS A 619 7.40 18.25 9.06
N ALA A 620 7.60 17.13 9.75
CA ALA A 620 8.92 16.60 10.07
C ALA A 620 9.64 16.09 8.81
N ALA A 621 8.93 15.36 7.94
CA ALA A 621 9.46 14.85 6.67
C ALA A 621 9.87 15.99 5.74
N GLN A 622 9.07 17.03 5.64
CA GLN A 622 9.38 18.19 4.79
C GLN A 622 10.59 19.01 5.26
N ALA A 623 10.87 19.03 6.56
CA ALA A 623 12.05 19.71 7.08
C ALA A 623 13.36 19.10 6.60
N THR A 624 13.32 17.87 6.07
CA THR A 624 14.49 17.10 5.61
C THR A 624 14.57 16.92 4.09
N ALA A 625 13.56 17.35 3.33
CA ALA A 625 13.47 17.10 1.89
C ALA A 625 13.88 18.34 1.08
N ASP A 626 15.08 18.31 0.52
CA ASP A 626 15.63 19.41 -0.29
C ASP A 626 14.94 19.62 -1.65
N THR A 627 14.12 18.64 -2.08
CA THR A 627 13.49 18.63 -3.41
C THR A 627 12.14 19.34 -3.47
N GLN A 628 11.58 19.71 -2.32
CA GLN A 628 10.23 20.29 -2.29
C GLN A 628 10.21 21.74 -2.72
N MET A 629 9.19 22.11 -3.53
CA MET A 629 9.00 23.46 -4.02
C MET A 629 8.46 24.42 -2.96
N ILE A 630 7.60 23.92 -2.06
CA ILE A 630 6.93 24.73 -1.06
C ILE A 630 7.21 24.19 0.34
N THR A 631 7.46 25.08 1.29
CA THR A 631 7.61 24.68 2.69
C THR A 631 6.25 24.40 3.32
N PHE A 632 6.20 23.50 4.30
CA PHE A 632 4.95 23.16 5.00
C PHE A 632 4.29 24.39 5.63
N THR A 633 5.09 25.32 6.14
CA THR A 633 4.56 26.58 6.70
C THR A 633 3.83 27.43 5.67
N ARG A 634 4.33 27.54 4.44
CA ARG A 634 3.65 28.27 3.35
C ARG A 634 2.41 27.54 2.87
N LEU A 635 2.48 26.20 2.79
CA LEU A 635 1.34 25.37 2.48
C LEU A 635 0.22 25.57 3.52
N GLN A 636 0.55 25.56 4.81
CA GLN A 636 -0.41 25.85 5.87
C GLN A 636 -1.03 27.24 5.71
N GLN A 637 -0.22 28.27 5.49
CA GLN A 637 -0.72 29.63 5.28
C GLN A 637 -1.69 29.74 4.11
N TYR A 638 -1.42 29.03 3.03
CA TYR A 638 -2.31 29.00 1.86
C TYR A 638 -3.64 28.31 2.21
N VAL A 639 -3.60 27.11 2.78
CA VAL A 639 -4.82 26.37 3.17
C VAL A 639 -5.61 27.13 4.23
N ASP A 640 -4.95 27.72 5.23
CA ASP A 640 -5.60 28.57 6.25
C ASP A 640 -6.30 29.78 5.61
N GLY A 641 -5.66 30.39 4.61
CA GLY A 641 -6.22 31.50 3.85
C GLY A 641 -7.46 31.12 3.04
N GLU A 642 -7.43 29.98 2.36
CA GLU A 642 -8.57 29.44 1.62
C GLU A 642 -9.68 29.00 2.57
N PHE A 643 -9.36 28.31 3.65
CA PHE A 643 -10.31 27.89 4.69
C PHE A 643 -10.97 29.08 5.36
N ALA A 644 -10.22 30.18 5.61
CA ALA A 644 -10.76 31.41 6.18
C ALA A 644 -11.75 32.12 5.25
N LYS A 645 -11.57 32.05 3.94
CA LYS A 645 -12.53 32.59 2.96
C LYS A 645 -13.87 31.86 3.01
N LEU A 646 -13.88 30.60 3.44
CA LEU A 646 -15.08 29.78 3.59
C LEU A 646 -15.86 30.08 4.89
N LYS A 647 -15.33 30.90 5.81
CA LYS A 647 -15.97 31.24 7.11
C LYS A 647 -17.33 31.93 7.03
N GLY A 648 -17.75 32.39 5.85
CA GLY A 648 -19.07 33.01 5.63
C GLY A 648 -20.19 32.05 5.23
N GLY A 649 -19.88 30.82 4.95
CA GLY A 649 -20.78 29.72 4.57
C GLY A 649 -19.95 28.50 4.29
N LEU A 650 -20.15 27.46 5.05
CA LEU A 650 -19.59 26.15 4.73
C LEU A 650 -19.92 25.84 3.27
N ASN A 651 -18.89 25.53 2.52
CA ASN A 651 -19.02 25.17 1.12
C ASN A 651 -20.09 24.06 0.99
N GLN A 652 -20.94 24.09 -0.02
CA GLN A 652 -21.96 23.04 -0.30
C GLN A 652 -21.40 21.62 -0.13
N THR A 653 -20.13 21.49 -0.29
CA THR A 653 -19.34 20.28 -0.17
C THR A 653 -19.15 19.84 1.28
N THR A 654 -18.77 20.77 2.19
CA THR A 654 -18.68 20.44 3.63
C THR A 654 -20.04 20.11 4.21
N GLU A 655 -21.10 20.80 3.74
CA GLU A 655 -22.48 20.46 4.13
C GLU A 655 -22.86 19.04 3.70
N LYS A 656 -22.51 18.61 2.49
CA LYS A 656 -22.76 17.24 2.03
C LYS A 656 -21.98 16.20 2.83
N VAL A 657 -20.70 16.47 3.14
CA VAL A 657 -19.90 15.61 4.00
C VAL A 657 -20.54 15.44 5.37
N LEU A 658 -20.95 16.56 6.00
CA LEU A 658 -21.62 16.52 7.29
C LEU A 658 -22.99 15.80 7.23
N GLU A 659 -23.72 15.96 6.14
CA GLU A 659 -24.98 15.26 5.93
C GLU A 659 -24.78 13.75 5.83
N GLN A 660 -23.80 13.30 5.08
CA GLN A 660 -23.47 11.89 4.94
C GLN A 660 -22.91 11.30 6.23
N LEU A 661 -22.04 12.02 6.92
CA LEU A 661 -21.57 11.65 8.25
C LEU A 661 -22.72 11.56 9.26
N ALA A 662 -23.67 12.46 9.21
CA ALA A 662 -24.86 12.44 10.04
C ALA A 662 -25.74 11.21 9.76
N GLU A 663 -25.95 10.86 8.50
CA GLU A 663 -26.67 9.63 8.09
C GLU A 663 -25.94 8.37 8.57
N MET A 664 -24.61 8.34 8.51
CA MET A 664 -23.81 7.23 9.00
C MET A 664 -24.00 7.00 10.50
N SER A 665 -24.17 8.07 11.30
CA SER A 665 -24.41 7.94 12.73
C SER A 665 -25.64 7.06 13.06
N PHE A 666 -26.64 7.04 12.18
CA PHE A 666 -27.81 6.16 12.30
C PHE A 666 -27.54 4.72 11.84
N GLY A 667 -26.61 4.53 10.89
CA GLY A 667 -26.20 3.21 10.39
C GLY A 667 -25.30 2.41 11.33
N LEU A 668 -24.76 3.02 12.39
CA LEU A 668 -23.92 2.38 13.39
C LEU A 668 -24.77 1.51 14.35
N GLN A 669 -25.40 0.46 13.83
CA GLN A 669 -26.09 -0.53 14.67
C GLN A 669 -25.05 -1.46 15.30
N ILE A 670 -24.87 -1.34 16.62
CA ILE A 670 -24.10 -2.30 17.39
C ILE A 670 -25.08 -3.41 17.82
N ASP A 671 -25.00 -4.54 17.15
CA ASP A 671 -25.74 -5.73 17.58
C ASP A 671 -25.13 -6.22 18.90
N GLY A 672 -25.95 -6.26 19.97
CA GLY A 672 -25.49 -6.46 21.36
C GLY A 672 -24.93 -7.85 21.67
N THR A 673 -24.73 -8.70 20.66
CA THR A 673 -24.35 -10.12 20.84
C THR A 673 -22.95 -10.46 20.34
N THR A 674 -22.26 -9.56 19.62
CA THR A 674 -20.94 -9.82 19.06
C THR A 674 -19.82 -9.02 19.74
N ASN A 675 -18.61 -9.58 19.73
CA ASN A 675 -17.41 -9.06 20.36
C ASN A 675 -17.21 -7.56 20.04
N ARG A 676 -17.51 -6.71 21.00
CA ARG A 676 -17.59 -5.24 20.87
C ARG A 676 -16.32 -4.57 20.29
N VAL A 677 -15.15 -5.17 20.47
CA VAL A 677 -13.87 -4.56 20.09
C VAL A 677 -13.60 -4.75 18.58
N ALA A 678 -13.78 -5.96 18.06
CA ALA A 678 -13.53 -6.24 16.65
C ALA A 678 -14.52 -5.54 15.71
N ASP A 679 -15.79 -5.39 16.16
CA ASP A 679 -16.83 -4.71 15.38
C ASP A 679 -16.63 -3.18 15.35
N ILE A 680 -16.08 -2.60 16.42
CA ILE A 680 -15.74 -1.17 16.48
C ILE A 680 -14.54 -0.88 15.55
N ASP A 681 -13.50 -1.71 15.56
CA ASP A 681 -12.33 -1.54 14.73
C ASP A 681 -12.67 -1.67 13.24
N ALA A 682 -13.47 -2.67 12.85
CA ALA A 682 -13.95 -2.83 11.48
C ALA A 682 -14.84 -1.65 11.03
N LYS A 683 -15.68 -1.12 11.89
CA LYS A 683 -16.52 0.05 11.60
C LYS A 683 -15.69 1.33 11.55
N GLN A 684 -14.67 1.46 12.38
CA GLN A 684 -13.72 2.57 12.33
C GLN A 684 -12.97 2.59 11.01
N HIS A 685 -12.52 1.43 10.53
CA HIS A 685 -11.87 1.29 9.22
C HIS A 685 -12.80 1.71 8.07
N THR A 686 -14.04 1.24 8.08
CA THR A 686 -15.06 1.65 7.10
C THR A 686 -15.34 3.15 7.18
N PHE A 687 -15.38 3.71 8.38
CA PHE A 687 -15.58 5.15 8.61
C PHE A 687 -14.41 5.96 8.06
N SER A 688 -13.15 5.56 8.33
CA SER A 688 -11.97 6.21 7.79
C SER A 688 -11.96 6.19 6.27
N ALA A 689 -12.18 5.03 5.64
CA ALA A 689 -12.24 4.89 4.19
C ALA A 689 -13.33 5.77 3.54
N MET A 690 -14.50 5.85 4.15
CA MET A 690 -15.57 6.72 3.66
C MET A 690 -15.21 8.20 3.82
N VAL A 691 -14.56 8.59 4.93
CA VAL A 691 -14.11 9.97 5.13
C VAL A 691 -13.04 10.32 4.10
N GLU A 692 -12.12 9.41 3.79
CA GLU A 692 -11.11 9.58 2.75
C GLU A 692 -11.74 9.82 1.37
N GLU A 693 -12.70 9.01 0.98
CA GLU A 693 -13.44 9.17 -0.26
C GLU A 693 -14.15 10.53 -0.32
N PHE A 694 -14.83 10.91 0.76
CA PHE A 694 -15.54 12.19 0.85
C PHE A 694 -14.62 13.39 0.86
N VAL A 695 -13.54 13.34 1.60
CA VAL A 695 -12.53 14.40 1.65
C VAL A 695 -11.90 14.54 0.26
N GLY A 696 -11.55 13.43 -0.40
CA GLY A 696 -10.99 13.43 -1.74
C GLY A 696 -11.92 14.07 -2.78
N GLU A 697 -13.23 13.82 -2.72
CA GLU A 697 -14.21 14.44 -3.63
C GLU A 697 -14.56 15.89 -3.27
N SER A 698 -14.52 16.19 -1.99
CA SER A 698 -15.08 17.43 -1.43
C SER A 698 -14.11 18.59 -1.48
N PHE A 699 -12.83 18.35 -1.30
CA PHE A 699 -11.81 19.42 -1.32
C PHE A 699 -11.29 19.68 -2.73
N ARG A 700 -12.21 19.86 -3.68
CA ARG A 700 -11.92 20.08 -5.11
C ARG A 700 -10.98 21.27 -5.37
N THR A 701 -11.00 22.31 -4.55
CA THR A 701 -10.13 23.47 -4.71
C THR A 701 -8.65 23.10 -4.52
N VAL A 702 -8.37 22.21 -3.59
CA VAL A 702 -7.03 21.71 -3.33
C VAL A 702 -6.67 20.54 -4.30
N ASN A 703 -7.66 19.74 -4.65
CA ASN A 703 -7.50 18.62 -5.58
C ASN A 703 -7.13 19.04 -7.02
N HIS A 704 -7.29 20.30 -7.39
CA HIS A 704 -6.92 20.83 -8.69
C HIS A 704 -5.61 21.63 -8.70
N VAL A 705 -4.88 21.66 -7.58
CA VAL A 705 -3.58 22.32 -7.55
C VAL A 705 -2.59 21.55 -8.42
N LYS A 706 -2.23 22.16 -9.54
CA LYS A 706 -1.20 21.68 -10.46
C LYS A 706 0.19 22.10 -9.96
N LEU A 707 1.23 21.46 -10.50
CA LEU A 707 2.62 21.86 -10.19
C LEU A 707 2.89 23.34 -10.47
N ASP A 708 2.37 23.88 -11.57
CA ASP A 708 2.51 25.32 -11.87
C ASP A 708 1.80 26.19 -10.82
N GLY A 709 0.67 25.74 -10.27
CA GLY A 709 -0.04 26.43 -9.18
C GLY A 709 0.76 26.45 -7.87
N VAL A 710 1.58 25.45 -7.59
CA VAL A 710 2.50 25.48 -6.43
C VAL A 710 3.59 26.54 -6.62
N LEU A 711 4.03 26.80 -7.86
CA LEU A 711 4.91 27.92 -8.15
C LEU A 711 4.24 29.27 -7.86
N ASP A 712 2.95 29.39 -8.18
CA ASP A 712 2.18 30.59 -7.87
C ASP A 712 2.14 30.84 -6.36
N MET A 713 1.94 29.78 -5.56
CA MET A 713 1.96 29.88 -4.10
C MET A 713 3.36 30.21 -3.55
N THR A 714 4.40 29.65 -4.17
CA THR A 714 5.79 29.85 -3.74
C THR A 714 6.30 31.24 -4.09
N MET A 715 5.89 31.77 -5.24
CA MET A 715 6.33 33.02 -5.83
C MET A 715 5.15 33.87 -6.32
N PRO A 716 4.27 34.33 -5.41
CA PRO A 716 3.02 34.99 -5.78
C PRO A 716 3.24 36.28 -6.61
N ASP A 717 4.30 37.04 -6.33
CA ASP A 717 4.59 38.33 -6.96
C ASP A 717 5.53 38.20 -8.19
N ALA A 718 5.98 36.98 -8.54
CA ALA A 718 6.91 36.77 -9.62
C ALA A 718 6.20 36.70 -10.98
N SER A 719 6.88 37.24 -12.02
CA SER A 719 6.42 37.07 -13.40
C SER A 719 6.55 35.60 -13.86
N GLU A 720 5.83 35.22 -14.91
CA GLU A 720 5.97 33.90 -15.54
C GLU A 720 7.44 33.61 -15.91
N ASN A 721 8.15 34.59 -16.45
CA ASN A 721 9.57 34.44 -16.82
C ASN A 721 10.47 34.19 -15.59
N ASP A 722 10.17 34.79 -14.45
CA ASP A 722 10.93 34.57 -13.21
C ASP A 722 10.68 33.15 -12.68
N ARG A 723 9.45 32.66 -12.78
CA ARG A 723 9.10 31.28 -12.43
C ARG A 723 9.76 30.27 -13.34
N VAL A 724 9.74 30.48 -14.65
CA VAL A 724 10.46 29.65 -15.63
C VAL A 724 11.96 29.62 -15.29
N ARG A 725 12.56 30.77 -15.00
CA ARG A 725 13.96 30.88 -14.59
C ARG A 725 14.23 30.13 -13.29
N TYR A 726 13.35 30.23 -12.28
CA TYR A 726 13.47 29.51 -11.04
C TYR A 726 13.46 27.99 -11.27
N VAL A 727 12.54 27.48 -12.11
CA VAL A 727 12.52 26.06 -12.49
C VAL A 727 13.86 25.66 -13.10
N ALA A 728 14.36 26.40 -14.08
CA ALA A 728 15.59 26.06 -14.80
C ALA A 728 16.85 26.17 -13.92
N THR A 729 16.96 27.19 -13.05
CA THR A 729 18.22 27.49 -12.35
C THR A 729 18.25 27.03 -10.90
N VAL A 730 17.12 26.69 -10.29
CA VAL A 730 17.03 26.29 -8.90
C VAL A 730 16.41 24.90 -8.73
N LEU A 731 15.19 24.69 -9.26
CA LEU A 731 14.44 23.45 -9.01
C LEU A 731 15.09 22.26 -9.72
N LEU A 732 15.32 22.34 -11.03
CA LEU A 732 15.91 21.23 -11.79
C LEU A 732 17.33 20.87 -11.34
N PRO A 733 18.24 21.82 -11.05
CA PRO A 733 19.54 21.50 -10.46
C PRO A 733 19.45 20.81 -9.09
N ARG A 734 18.47 21.20 -8.23
CA ARG A 734 18.23 20.50 -6.95
C ARG A 734 17.79 19.07 -7.18
N LEU A 735 16.81 18.84 -8.05
CA LEU A 735 16.32 17.51 -8.38
C LEU A 735 17.44 16.64 -8.95
N ARG A 736 18.26 17.15 -9.85
CA ARG A 736 19.43 16.45 -10.37
C ARG A 736 20.39 16.04 -9.25
N ASN A 737 20.68 16.97 -8.34
CA ASN A 737 21.57 16.72 -7.21
C ASN A 737 20.99 15.72 -6.22
N SER A 738 19.68 15.65 -6.08
CA SER A 738 19.00 14.67 -5.22
C SER A 738 18.82 13.32 -5.91
N ALA A 739 18.70 13.29 -7.25
CA ALA A 739 18.63 12.06 -8.05
C ALA A 739 20.04 11.44 -8.26
N ARG A 740 20.88 11.48 -7.24
CA ARG A 740 22.19 10.84 -7.29
C ARG A 740 22.05 9.34 -7.34
N THR A 741 22.85 8.72 -8.18
CA THR A 741 22.84 7.27 -8.32
C THR A 741 23.35 6.60 -7.04
N MET A 742 22.70 5.52 -6.63
CA MET A 742 23.03 4.72 -5.44
C MET A 742 24.24 3.82 -5.71
N TYR A 743 25.32 4.45 -6.08
CA TYR A 743 26.53 3.82 -6.51
C TYR A 743 27.73 4.70 -6.18
N GLN A 744 28.62 4.22 -5.37
CA GLN A 744 29.90 4.88 -5.12
C GLN A 744 30.98 4.33 -6.06
N THR A 745 31.56 5.22 -6.86
CA THR A 745 32.77 4.91 -7.62
C THR A 745 33.94 4.73 -6.66
N HIS A 746 34.79 3.78 -6.96
CA HIS A 746 36.04 3.61 -6.20
C HIS A 746 36.92 4.86 -6.29
N ALA A 747 37.58 5.21 -5.16
CA ALA A 747 38.41 6.43 -5.06
C ALA A 747 39.50 6.51 -6.14
N ALA A 748 40.08 5.39 -6.53
CA ALA A 748 41.08 5.33 -7.61
C ALA A 748 40.53 5.63 -9.00
N MET A 749 39.20 5.63 -9.16
CA MET A 749 38.49 5.95 -10.41
C MET A 749 37.93 7.37 -10.39
N GLN A 750 38.06 8.11 -9.28
CA GLN A 750 37.73 9.52 -9.22
C GLN A 750 38.70 10.30 -10.09
N GLY A 751 38.23 10.84 -11.21
CA GLY A 751 39.06 11.56 -12.19
C GLY A 751 39.36 10.79 -13.48
N VAL A 752 39.08 9.48 -13.53
CA VAL A 752 38.98 8.75 -14.80
C VAL A 752 37.58 8.99 -15.34
N ALA A 753 37.44 10.02 -16.15
CA ALA A 753 36.13 10.37 -16.67
C ALA A 753 35.50 9.20 -17.44
N ASN A 754 34.32 8.99 -17.15
CA ASN A 754 33.15 8.49 -17.88
C ASN A 754 33.35 7.42 -18.96
N SER A 755 33.63 6.21 -18.50
CA SER A 755 33.41 5.03 -19.31
C SER A 755 32.04 4.38 -19.07
N TYR A 756 31.11 5.08 -18.45
CA TYR A 756 29.71 4.70 -18.33
C TYR A 756 28.83 5.74 -19.03
N ILE A 757 27.63 5.34 -19.33
CA ILE A 757 26.66 6.19 -20.02
C ILE A 757 25.68 6.73 -18.99
N ASP A 758 25.72 8.04 -18.76
CA ASP A 758 24.78 8.75 -17.90
C ASP A 758 23.56 9.18 -18.73
N TYR A 759 22.40 8.67 -18.37
CA TYR A 759 21.13 9.14 -18.90
C TYR A 759 20.33 9.80 -17.78
N SER A 760 19.84 10.99 -18.06
CA SER A 760 18.91 11.72 -17.21
C SER A 760 17.57 11.85 -17.92
N TYR A 761 16.53 11.34 -17.29
CA TYR A 761 15.15 11.41 -17.77
C TYR A 761 14.34 12.30 -16.85
N VAL A 762 13.66 13.28 -17.45
CA VAL A 762 12.82 14.20 -16.67
C VAL A 762 11.38 14.09 -17.16
N SER A 763 10.53 13.54 -16.29
CA SER A 763 9.10 13.39 -16.54
C SER A 763 8.37 14.64 -16.04
N VAL A 764 7.72 15.36 -16.95
CA VAL A 764 6.98 16.60 -16.67
C VAL A 764 5.51 16.40 -16.98
N PRO A 765 4.59 16.84 -16.11
CA PRO A 765 3.17 16.77 -16.41
C PRO A 765 2.81 17.47 -17.73
N PHE A 766 1.91 16.84 -18.48
CA PHE A 766 1.46 17.38 -19.77
C PHE A 766 0.77 18.75 -19.66
N ASP A 767 0.27 19.11 -18.49
CA ASP A 767 -0.47 20.33 -18.21
C ASP A 767 0.31 21.37 -17.39
N ALA A 768 1.62 21.16 -17.19
CA ALA A 768 2.53 22.06 -16.46
C ALA A 768 3.40 22.87 -17.44
N ASP A 769 2.85 23.93 -18.00
CA ASP A 769 3.52 24.71 -19.05
C ASP A 769 4.74 25.49 -18.58
N ILE A 770 4.72 26.00 -17.35
CA ILE A 770 5.88 26.70 -16.75
C ILE A 770 7.03 25.72 -16.53
N MET A 771 6.71 24.50 -16.03
CA MET A 771 7.69 23.44 -15.86
C MET A 771 8.33 23.02 -17.19
N LYS A 772 7.51 22.87 -18.25
CA LYS A 772 8.01 22.54 -19.60
C LYS A 772 8.95 23.62 -20.15
N LYS A 773 8.56 24.90 -20.03
CA LYS A 773 9.42 26.04 -20.45
C LYS A 773 10.71 26.08 -19.65
N GLY A 774 10.64 25.83 -18.32
CA GLY A 774 11.82 25.74 -17.47
C GLY A 774 12.74 24.59 -17.86
N LEU A 775 12.18 23.42 -18.16
CA LEU A 775 12.94 22.26 -18.63
C LEU A 775 13.62 22.53 -19.98
N GLN A 776 12.93 23.19 -20.91
CA GLN A 776 13.51 23.57 -22.17
C GLN A 776 14.69 24.57 -21.99
N MET A 777 14.51 25.57 -21.12
CA MET A 777 15.58 26.52 -20.79
C MET A 777 16.79 25.82 -20.17
N TYR A 778 16.56 24.81 -19.33
CA TYR A 778 17.61 23.99 -18.71
C TYR A 778 18.36 23.16 -19.77
N ARG A 779 17.65 22.53 -20.72
CA ARG A 779 18.27 21.83 -21.86
C ARG A 779 19.13 22.73 -22.71
N ASP A 780 18.65 23.95 -23.00
CA ASP A 780 19.33 24.92 -23.82
C ASP A 780 20.65 25.40 -23.18
N SER A 781 20.82 25.21 -21.87
CA SER A 781 22.10 25.46 -21.19
C SER A 781 23.16 24.38 -21.40
N GLY A 782 22.85 23.32 -22.16
CA GLY A 782 23.80 22.27 -22.57
C GLY A 782 23.73 21.00 -21.72
N GLU A 783 22.78 20.89 -20.82
CA GLU A 783 22.60 19.68 -19.98
C GLU A 783 21.92 18.55 -20.76
N PRO A 784 22.53 17.34 -20.80
CA PRO A 784 22.01 16.21 -21.56
C PRO A 784 20.86 15.55 -20.79
N ILE A 785 19.64 15.96 -21.08
CA ILE A 785 18.42 15.38 -20.49
C ILE A 785 17.44 14.94 -21.57
N THR A 786 16.71 13.85 -21.28
CA THR A 786 15.63 13.34 -22.12
C THR A 786 14.29 13.70 -21.45
N PRO A 787 13.51 14.63 -22.03
CA PRO A 787 12.20 14.97 -21.49
C PRO A 787 11.17 13.88 -21.79
N LYS A 788 10.24 13.70 -20.88
CA LYS A 788 9.06 12.85 -21.05
C LYS A 788 7.82 13.61 -20.61
N GLU A 789 6.76 13.60 -21.39
CA GLU A 789 5.46 14.09 -20.93
C GLU A 789 4.73 12.99 -20.15
N SER A 790 4.33 13.30 -18.92
CA SER A 790 3.63 12.38 -18.02
C SER A 790 2.14 12.71 -17.94
N GLU A 791 1.32 11.70 -17.85
CA GLU A 791 -0.09 11.82 -17.47
C GLU A 791 -0.27 12.08 -15.96
N ILE A 792 0.77 11.83 -15.16
CA ILE A 792 0.79 12.18 -13.73
C ILE A 792 0.99 13.68 -13.60
N THR A 793 -0.05 14.41 -13.20
CA THR A 793 -0.08 15.88 -13.22
C THR A 793 0.37 16.56 -11.94
N ASP A 794 0.55 15.80 -10.87
CA ASP A 794 0.90 16.29 -9.54
C ASP A 794 2.40 16.20 -9.22
N ARG A 795 3.22 15.64 -10.12
CA ARG A 795 4.63 15.33 -9.84
C ARG A 795 5.53 15.64 -11.05
N LEU A 796 6.69 16.24 -10.77
CA LEU A 796 7.83 16.28 -11.66
C LEU A 796 8.86 15.29 -11.15
N TYR A 797 9.36 14.41 -12.02
CA TYR A 797 10.19 13.29 -11.64
C TYR A 797 11.49 13.27 -12.42
N TRP A 798 12.61 13.05 -11.74
CA TRP A 798 13.94 12.91 -12.33
C TRP A 798 14.46 11.52 -12.05
N LEU A 799 14.74 10.77 -13.11
CA LEU A 799 15.42 9.48 -13.06
C LEU A 799 16.79 9.63 -13.69
N ARG A 800 17.80 9.21 -12.98
CA ARG A 800 19.18 9.17 -13.46
C ARG A 800 19.67 7.73 -13.48
N THR A 801 20.28 7.31 -14.58
CA THR A 801 20.80 5.96 -14.72
C THR A 801 22.24 6.00 -15.19
N TYR A 802 23.12 5.32 -14.46
CA TYR A 802 24.46 5.00 -14.94
C TYR A 802 24.44 3.60 -15.51
N ASN A 803 24.77 3.49 -16.79
CA ASN A 803 24.68 2.25 -17.56
C ASN A 803 26.07 1.81 -17.98
N CYS A 804 26.20 0.56 -18.34
CA CYS A 804 27.47 -0.04 -18.80
C CYS A 804 28.54 -0.02 -17.71
N LEU A 805 28.14 -0.25 -16.46
CA LEU A 805 29.08 -0.33 -15.36
C LEU A 805 29.66 -1.75 -15.27
N PRO A 806 30.98 -1.92 -15.23
CA PRO A 806 31.59 -3.16 -14.82
C PRO A 806 31.53 -3.31 -13.30
N LEU A 807 31.39 -4.54 -12.80
CA LEU A 807 31.23 -4.82 -11.37
C LEU A 807 32.42 -4.27 -10.55
N CYS A 808 33.64 -4.34 -11.08
CA CYS A 808 34.86 -3.86 -10.42
C CYS A 808 34.88 -2.36 -10.06
N ARG A 809 33.92 -1.58 -10.59
CA ARG A 809 33.82 -0.14 -10.26
C ARG A 809 33.07 0.14 -8.95
N PHE A 810 32.36 -0.81 -8.43
CA PHE A 810 31.60 -0.61 -7.18
C PHE A 810 32.55 -0.60 -5.98
N ALA A 811 32.64 0.52 -5.28
CA ALA A 811 33.52 0.68 -4.12
C ALA A 811 33.22 -0.30 -2.99
N THR A 812 31.95 -0.64 -2.80
CA THR A 812 31.48 -1.60 -1.78
C THR A 812 32.08 -2.99 -1.99
N LEU A 813 32.44 -3.34 -3.22
CA LEU A 813 32.99 -4.66 -3.56
C LEU A 813 34.21 -5.03 -2.72
N THR A 814 35.10 -4.09 -2.47
CA THR A 814 36.33 -4.33 -1.70
C THR A 814 36.05 -4.77 -0.26
N THR A 815 35.09 -4.13 0.39
CA THR A 815 34.70 -4.51 1.76
C THR A 815 34.03 -5.88 1.79
N LEU A 816 33.18 -6.17 0.81
CA LEU A 816 32.51 -7.47 0.68
C LEU A 816 33.54 -8.59 0.43
N GLU A 817 34.51 -8.32 -0.41
CA GLU A 817 35.58 -9.27 -0.76
C GLU A 817 36.45 -9.60 0.45
N ARG A 818 36.90 -8.59 1.19
CA ARG A 818 37.69 -8.80 2.40
C ARG A 818 36.98 -9.74 3.38
N ASP A 819 35.71 -9.47 3.70
CA ASP A 819 34.93 -10.28 4.63
C ASP A 819 34.70 -11.70 4.08
N TYR A 820 34.57 -11.86 2.76
CA TYR A 820 34.46 -13.14 2.07
C TYR A 820 35.78 -13.94 2.17
N GLU A 821 36.92 -13.35 1.84
CA GLU A 821 38.25 -14.03 1.92
C GLU A 821 38.61 -14.44 3.34
N GLU A 822 38.34 -13.56 4.32
CA GLU A 822 38.55 -13.90 5.73
C GLU A 822 37.65 -15.05 6.19
N SER A 823 36.39 -15.11 5.70
CA SER A 823 35.46 -16.18 6.03
C SER A 823 35.91 -17.52 5.43
N LEU A 824 36.44 -17.53 4.22
CA LEU A 824 36.98 -18.71 3.58
C LEU A 824 38.27 -19.18 4.28
N ALA A 825 39.15 -18.27 4.67
CA ALA A 825 40.41 -18.61 5.35
C ALA A 825 40.16 -19.27 6.71
N ASN A 826 39.08 -18.92 7.41
CA ASN A 826 38.73 -19.48 8.70
C ASN A 826 37.94 -20.79 8.63
N ALA A 827 37.68 -21.33 7.44
CA ALA A 827 36.97 -22.60 7.18
C ALA A 827 35.60 -22.75 7.89
N GLN A 828 34.97 -21.63 8.23
CA GLN A 828 33.69 -21.60 8.98
C GLN A 828 32.44 -21.43 8.16
N VAL A 829 32.54 -21.41 6.83
CA VAL A 829 31.40 -21.09 5.96
C VAL A 829 30.99 -22.32 5.17
N HIS A 830 29.84 -22.89 5.53
CA HIS A 830 29.22 -24.00 4.84
C HIS A 830 28.02 -23.50 4.00
N GLY A 831 27.80 -24.11 2.84
CA GLY A 831 26.67 -23.81 1.99
C GLY A 831 26.67 -22.40 1.37
N LEU A 832 27.86 -21.80 1.21
CA LEU A 832 28.01 -20.45 0.66
C LEU A 832 27.83 -20.42 -0.86
N HIS A 833 28.51 -21.31 -1.58
CA HIS A 833 28.59 -21.30 -3.04
C HIS A 833 27.44 -22.09 -3.67
N LEU A 834 26.82 -21.51 -4.70
CA LEU A 834 25.83 -22.18 -5.52
C LEU A 834 26.57 -22.87 -6.67
N VAL A 835 26.68 -24.19 -6.58
CA VAL A 835 27.42 -25.00 -7.57
C VAL A 835 26.50 -25.40 -8.71
N TYR A 836 26.87 -25.04 -9.92
CA TYR A 836 26.15 -25.36 -11.16
C TYR A 836 27.05 -26.17 -12.11
N ASN A 837 26.47 -26.76 -13.12
CA ASN A 837 27.19 -27.55 -14.15
C ASN A 837 28.12 -28.59 -13.53
N VAL A 838 27.62 -29.33 -12.54
CA VAL A 838 28.42 -30.31 -11.75
C VAL A 838 29.09 -31.40 -12.58
N ASP A 839 28.60 -31.63 -13.78
CA ASP A 839 29.20 -32.59 -14.71
C ASP A 839 30.46 -32.06 -15.44
N ASN A 840 30.69 -30.74 -15.39
CA ASN A 840 31.91 -30.13 -15.91
C ASN A 840 32.96 -29.96 -14.80
N PRO A 841 34.05 -30.71 -14.80
CA PRO A 841 35.07 -30.67 -13.74
C PRO A 841 35.73 -29.26 -13.58
N ALA A 842 35.98 -28.58 -14.66
CA ALA A 842 36.57 -27.23 -14.63
C ALA A 842 35.64 -26.22 -13.93
N LEU A 843 34.35 -26.24 -14.27
CA LEU A 843 33.38 -25.37 -13.61
C LEU A 843 33.07 -25.77 -12.16
N ARG A 844 33.03 -27.08 -11.88
CA ARG A 844 32.86 -27.56 -10.50
C ARG A 844 33.96 -27.03 -9.59
N ASN A 845 35.22 -27.10 -10.03
CA ASN A 845 36.35 -26.61 -9.25
C ASN A 845 36.34 -25.08 -9.08
N ARG A 846 35.85 -24.36 -10.07
CA ARG A 846 35.68 -22.90 -10.04
C ARG A 846 34.51 -22.46 -9.18
N LEU A 847 33.39 -23.19 -9.16
CA LEU A 847 32.14 -22.82 -8.48
C LEU A 847 31.98 -23.43 -7.09
N SER A 848 32.87 -24.35 -6.68
CA SER A 848 32.93 -24.89 -5.32
C SER A 848 33.79 -24.01 -4.42
N GLY A 849 33.85 -24.30 -3.12
CA GLY A 849 34.58 -23.53 -2.11
C GLY A 849 36.08 -23.30 -2.38
N THR A 850 36.65 -23.92 -3.42
CA THR A 850 38.00 -23.68 -3.90
C THR A 850 38.10 -22.55 -4.92
N TRP A 851 37.04 -21.82 -5.15
CA TRP A 851 37.01 -20.70 -6.08
C TRP A 851 37.96 -19.58 -5.64
N LYS A 852 39.18 -19.70 -6.02
CA LYS A 852 40.21 -18.70 -5.72
C LYS A 852 40.37 -17.66 -6.85
N VAL A 853 39.74 -17.90 -7.98
CA VAL A 853 39.99 -17.12 -9.16
C VAL A 853 38.68 -16.55 -9.66
N LEU A 854 38.52 -15.35 -9.43
CA LEU A 854 37.76 -14.48 -10.26
C LEU A 854 38.57 -13.32 -10.72
N PRO A 855 37.99 -12.85 -11.80
CA PRO A 855 38.73 -12.49 -12.96
C PRO A 855 39.68 -11.39 -12.60
N SER A 856 40.77 -11.39 -13.30
CA SER A 856 41.78 -10.34 -13.36
C SER A 856 42.10 -9.68 -12.02
N PRO A 857 43.26 -9.94 -11.42
CA PRO A 857 43.76 -9.24 -10.24
C PRO A 857 43.96 -7.72 -10.51
N LEU A 858 43.84 -7.27 -11.77
CA LEU A 858 43.90 -5.85 -12.14
C LEU A 858 42.86 -4.96 -11.46
N PRO A 859 41.62 -5.36 -11.25
CA PRO A 859 40.68 -4.57 -10.47
C PRO A 859 41.20 -4.20 -9.07
N HIS A 860 41.85 -5.11 -8.37
CA HIS A 860 42.37 -4.88 -7.02
C HIS A 860 43.50 -3.87 -6.99
N MET A 861 44.32 -3.84 -8.01
CA MET A 861 45.43 -2.88 -8.13
C MET A 861 44.92 -1.45 -8.44
N LEU A 862 43.78 -1.34 -9.09
CA LEU A 862 43.15 -0.06 -9.43
C LEU A 862 42.30 0.49 -8.29
N LEU A 863 41.93 -0.33 -7.28
CA LEU A 863 40.95 0.00 -6.28
C LEU A 863 41.47 0.73 -5.02
N GLY A 864 42.77 0.98 -4.86
CA GLY A 864 43.32 2.01 -3.95
C GLY A 864 43.07 1.93 -2.46
N GLU A 865 42.40 0.89 -1.93
CA GLU A 865 42.29 0.66 -0.48
C GLU A 865 43.47 -0.13 0.06
N THR A 866 43.76 0.00 1.36
CA THR A 866 44.84 -0.68 2.03
C THR A 866 44.67 -2.20 1.89
N PRO A 867 45.33 -2.85 0.94
CA PRO A 867 45.17 -4.28 0.74
C PRO A 867 45.75 -5.03 1.93
N SER A 868 45.19 -6.20 2.18
CA SER A 868 45.79 -7.11 3.16
C SER A 868 47.25 -7.43 2.75
N ARG A 869 48.07 -7.79 3.70
CA ARG A 869 49.48 -8.15 3.45
C ARG A 869 49.61 -9.20 2.34
N ARG A 870 48.67 -10.14 2.29
CA ARG A 870 48.64 -11.20 1.27
C ARG A 870 48.24 -10.66 -0.11
N GLN A 871 47.33 -9.72 -0.15
CA GLN A 871 46.96 -9.04 -1.41
C GLN A 871 48.08 -8.17 -1.93
N LEU A 872 48.80 -7.49 -1.05
CA LEU A 872 50.00 -6.74 -1.41
C LEU A 872 51.08 -7.67 -1.97
N GLU A 873 51.35 -8.80 -1.30
CA GLU A 873 52.32 -9.80 -1.76
C GLU A 873 51.93 -10.39 -3.12
N GLN A 874 50.64 -10.68 -3.32
CA GLN A 874 50.13 -11.15 -4.60
C GLN A 874 50.19 -10.05 -5.67
N ALA A 875 49.84 -8.81 -5.35
CA ALA A 875 49.91 -7.68 -6.26
C ALA A 875 51.37 -7.35 -6.65
N GLU A 876 52.29 -7.38 -5.69
CA GLU A 876 53.73 -7.19 -5.97
C GLU A 876 54.29 -8.31 -6.83
N LEU A 877 53.93 -9.56 -6.53
CA LEU A 877 54.30 -10.71 -7.36
C LEU A 877 53.74 -10.57 -8.79
N LEU A 878 52.50 -10.22 -8.92
CA LEU A 878 51.85 -10.03 -10.19
C LEU A 878 52.45 -8.83 -10.96
N GLN A 879 52.68 -7.69 -10.31
CA GLN A 879 53.35 -6.53 -10.92
C GLN A 879 54.74 -6.89 -11.41
N SER A 880 55.52 -7.58 -10.58
CA SER A 880 56.87 -7.99 -10.96
C SER A 880 56.84 -8.99 -12.12
N THR A 881 55.87 -9.91 -12.12
CA THR A 881 55.67 -10.92 -13.17
C THR A 881 55.22 -10.25 -14.49
N ILE A 882 54.29 -9.32 -14.45
CA ILE A 882 53.80 -8.55 -15.61
C ILE A 882 54.92 -7.67 -16.17
N ARG A 883 55.67 -6.99 -15.25
CA ARG A 883 56.83 -6.16 -15.68
C ARG A 883 57.88 -7.02 -16.34
N LYS A 884 58.17 -8.17 -15.79
CA LYS A 884 59.15 -9.09 -16.36
C LYS A 884 58.69 -9.67 -17.70
N ALA A 885 57.41 -10.05 -17.81
CA ALA A 885 56.82 -10.52 -19.05
C ALA A 885 56.83 -9.43 -20.15
N PHE A 886 56.68 -8.16 -19.77
CA PHE A 886 56.78 -7.02 -20.66
C PHE A 886 58.23 -6.79 -21.10
N GLU A 887 59.20 -6.80 -20.16
CA GLU A 887 60.61 -6.68 -20.46
C GLU A 887 61.12 -7.80 -21.40
N LEU A 888 60.52 -8.98 -21.27
CA LEU A 888 60.83 -10.16 -22.10
C LEU A 888 60.04 -10.12 -23.45
N GLY A 889 59.24 -9.16 -23.69
CA GLY A 889 58.47 -8.99 -24.91
C GLY A 889 57.34 -10.03 -25.12
N ILE A 890 56.94 -10.71 -24.08
CA ILE A 890 55.90 -11.74 -24.12
C ILE A 890 54.50 -11.09 -24.05
N VAL A 891 54.41 -9.98 -23.36
CA VAL A 891 53.18 -9.21 -23.20
C VAL A 891 53.31 -7.90 -23.93
N LYS A 892 52.35 -7.59 -24.78
CA LYS A 892 52.19 -6.28 -25.39
C LYS A 892 51.03 -5.54 -24.72
N PHE A 893 51.31 -4.29 -24.35
CA PHE A 893 50.26 -3.41 -23.85
C PHE A 893 49.60 -2.73 -25.03
N MET A 894 48.31 -2.82 -25.13
CA MET A 894 47.55 -1.94 -26.02
C MET A 894 47.09 -0.72 -25.23
N GLU A 895 47.57 0.43 -25.60
CA GLU A 895 47.08 1.70 -25.13
C GLU A 895 45.84 2.06 -25.90
N HIS A 896 44.71 2.10 -25.23
CA HIS A 896 43.51 2.72 -25.73
C HIS A 896 43.42 4.13 -25.15
N ALA A 897 43.61 5.15 -25.98
CA ALA A 897 43.25 6.51 -25.61
C ALA A 897 41.74 6.61 -25.57
N THR A 898 41.17 6.62 -24.36
CA THR A 898 39.79 7.09 -24.16
C THR A 898 39.82 8.61 -24.06
N PRO A 899 38.69 9.32 -24.30
CA PRO A 899 38.63 10.76 -24.06
C PRO A 899 39.10 11.18 -22.67
N ASP A 900 39.21 10.26 -21.76
CA ASP A 900 39.34 10.44 -20.31
C ASP A 900 40.53 9.76 -19.65
N GLY A 901 41.39 9.10 -20.38
CA GLY A 901 42.58 8.45 -19.83
C GLY A 901 43.08 7.24 -20.61
N VAL A 902 44.23 6.75 -20.21
CA VAL A 902 44.87 5.58 -20.81
C VAL A 902 44.46 4.33 -20.03
N LEU A 903 43.71 3.42 -20.66
CA LEU A 903 43.45 2.08 -20.14
C LEU A 903 44.44 1.10 -20.75
N ILE A 904 45.20 0.40 -19.90
CA ILE A 904 46.19 -0.56 -20.31
C ILE A 904 45.58 -1.95 -20.28
N HIS A 905 45.44 -2.59 -21.40
CA HIS A 905 45.02 -3.97 -21.52
C HIS A 905 46.20 -4.89 -21.85
N LEU A 906 46.17 -6.00 -21.21
CA LEU A 906 47.23 -7.00 -21.24
C LEU A 906 46.79 -8.19 -22.05
N LYS A 907 47.70 -8.72 -22.85
CA LYS A 907 47.81 -10.12 -23.30
C LYS A 907 47.39 -10.34 -24.71
N MET A 908 48.36 -10.34 -25.53
CA MET A 908 48.24 -10.99 -26.82
C MET A 908 49.34 -12.05 -26.90
N ASP A 909 48.98 -13.23 -27.41
CA ASP A 909 49.96 -14.21 -27.80
C ASP A 909 50.78 -13.72 -29.02
N SER A 910 51.76 -14.46 -29.44
CA SER A 910 52.57 -14.11 -30.62
C SER A 910 51.76 -14.03 -31.93
N GLY A 911 50.58 -14.64 -31.96
CA GLY A 911 49.61 -14.55 -33.07
C GLY A 911 48.67 -13.36 -33.01
N GLY A 912 48.70 -12.57 -31.92
CA GLY A 912 47.81 -11.44 -31.73
C GLY A 912 46.45 -11.80 -31.13
N ASN A 913 46.29 -12.98 -30.56
CA ASN A 913 45.07 -13.41 -29.89
C ASN A 913 45.13 -13.13 -28.40
N LEU A 914 43.99 -12.79 -27.81
CA LEU A 914 43.88 -12.61 -26.37
C LEU A 914 44.05 -13.97 -25.64
N MET A 915 44.98 -14.04 -24.67
CA MET A 915 45.16 -15.22 -23.83
C MET A 915 44.22 -15.16 -22.65
N GLU A 916 43.70 -16.33 -22.22
CA GLU A 916 42.94 -16.41 -20.98
C GLU A 916 43.82 -16.09 -19.76
N ASP A 917 43.34 -15.20 -18.89
CA ASP A 917 44.06 -14.60 -17.79
C ASP A 917 44.62 -15.62 -16.79
N GLU A 918 43.90 -16.67 -16.55
CA GLU A 918 44.29 -17.75 -15.64
C GLU A 918 45.44 -18.56 -16.15
N THR A 919 45.31 -19.06 -17.35
CA THR A 919 46.33 -19.91 -17.96
C THR A 919 47.65 -19.13 -18.09
N PHE A 920 47.54 -17.86 -18.45
CA PHE A 920 48.75 -16.99 -18.55
C PHE A 920 49.36 -16.76 -17.16
N CYS A 921 48.60 -16.38 -16.12
CA CYS A 921 49.13 -16.13 -14.79
C CYS A 921 49.71 -17.40 -14.13
N GLU A 922 49.06 -18.55 -14.29
CA GLU A 922 49.56 -19.80 -13.77
C GLU A 922 50.88 -20.22 -14.44
N LEU A 923 50.96 -20.07 -15.73
CA LEU A 923 52.15 -20.43 -16.51
C LEU A 923 53.30 -19.46 -16.20
N VAL A 924 53.05 -18.17 -16.19
CA VAL A 924 54.06 -17.17 -15.87
C VAL A 924 54.53 -17.30 -14.42
N ASN A 925 53.64 -17.54 -13.47
CA ASN A 925 53.99 -17.79 -12.08
C ASN A 925 54.81 -19.07 -11.90
N SER A 926 54.50 -20.16 -12.64
CA SER A 926 55.25 -21.39 -12.59
C SER A 926 56.70 -21.21 -13.08
N VAL A 927 56.85 -20.45 -14.14
CA VAL A 927 58.19 -20.15 -14.70
C VAL A 927 59.00 -19.19 -13.79
N MET A 928 58.31 -18.19 -13.19
CA MET A 928 58.96 -17.20 -12.33
C MET A 928 59.28 -17.73 -10.94
N ALA A 929 58.50 -18.72 -10.43
CA ALA A 929 58.75 -19.33 -9.15
C ALA A 929 60.02 -20.22 -9.15
N ASN A 930 60.53 -20.55 -10.29
CA ASN A 930 61.76 -21.32 -10.40
C ASN A 930 63.00 -20.39 -10.17
N THR A 931 63.53 -20.40 -8.96
CA THR A 931 64.65 -19.58 -8.53
C THR A 931 66.02 -20.02 -9.04
N GLU A 932 66.11 -21.22 -9.61
CA GLU A 932 67.38 -21.83 -10.07
C GLU A 932 67.66 -21.49 -11.54
N THR A 933 66.72 -20.93 -12.27
CA THR A 933 66.89 -20.62 -13.71
C THR A 933 67.33 -19.20 -13.95
N SER A 934 68.30 -19.02 -14.90
CA SER A 934 68.68 -17.68 -15.32
C SER A 934 67.57 -16.91 -16.06
N ASP A 935 67.63 -15.61 -16.05
CA ASP A 935 66.65 -14.75 -16.74
C ASP A 935 66.53 -15.13 -18.24
N GLN A 936 67.59 -15.54 -18.87
CA GLN A 936 67.56 -16.00 -20.28
C GLN A 936 66.79 -17.33 -20.43
N GLN A 937 67.01 -18.29 -19.51
CA GLN A 937 66.24 -19.54 -19.52
C GLN A 937 64.78 -19.33 -19.22
N LYS A 938 64.44 -18.40 -18.31
CA LYS A 938 63.07 -18.00 -18.04
C LYS A 938 62.42 -17.40 -19.26
N ARG A 939 63.12 -16.54 -19.99
CA ARG A 939 62.71 -15.99 -21.27
C ARG A 939 62.41 -17.06 -22.29
N GLU A 940 63.35 -18.01 -22.49
CA GLU A 940 63.22 -19.12 -23.44
C GLU A 940 62.06 -20.04 -23.07
N ALA A 941 61.85 -20.29 -21.79
CA ALA A 941 60.71 -21.08 -21.29
C ALA A 941 59.39 -20.42 -21.54
N LEU A 942 59.28 -19.09 -21.30
CA LEU A 942 58.10 -18.30 -21.53
C LEU A 942 57.76 -18.15 -23.04
N VAL A 943 58.80 -18.07 -23.89
CA VAL A 943 58.60 -18.06 -25.34
C VAL A 943 58.08 -19.40 -25.82
N ARG A 944 58.57 -20.53 -25.27
CA ARG A 944 58.10 -21.89 -25.59
C ARG A 944 56.63 -22.11 -25.17
N LEU A 945 56.26 -21.58 -23.99
CA LEU A 945 54.86 -21.59 -23.52
C LEU A 945 53.95 -20.84 -24.49
N GLN A 946 54.41 -19.67 -24.97
CA GLN A 946 53.69 -18.87 -25.94
C GLN A 946 53.51 -19.55 -27.30
N GLU A 947 54.48 -20.42 -27.67
CA GLU A 947 54.47 -21.22 -28.92
C GLU A 947 53.59 -22.49 -28.77
N GLY A 948 52.98 -22.74 -27.62
CA GLY A 948 52.12 -23.91 -27.39
C GLY A 948 52.88 -25.26 -27.30
N ARG A 949 54.14 -25.22 -27.01
CA ARG A 949 54.97 -26.43 -26.82
C ARG A 949 54.92 -26.88 -25.37
N SER A 950 54.37 -28.05 -25.11
CA SER A 950 54.07 -28.64 -23.80
C SER A 950 55.27 -29.23 -23.03
N ASP A 951 56.49 -28.94 -23.39
CA ASP A 951 57.70 -29.58 -22.81
C ASP A 951 58.39 -28.77 -21.72
N ILE A 952 57.62 -28.23 -20.80
CA ILE A 952 58.14 -27.53 -19.60
C ILE A 952 57.87 -28.33 -18.37
#